data_39a65f384c59653d5c6973d35eaf4367
#
_entry.id   39a65f384c59653d5c6973d35eaf4367
#
_cell.length_a   1.000
_cell.length_b   1.000
_cell.length_c   1.000
_cell.angle_alpha   90.00
_cell.angle_beta   90.00
_cell.angle_gamma   90.00
#
_symmetry.space_group_name_H-M   'P 1'
#
loop_
_entity.id
_entity.type
_entity.pdbx_description
1 polymer ?
#
loop_
_entity_poly.entity_id
_entity_poly.type
_entity_poly.pdbx_seq_one_letter_code
_entity_poly.pdbx_strand_id
1 'polypeptide(L)'
;DPFGNHVARLVFPEKMTSLSIEVELIAPMTVINPFDFFVEEYAEQFPFDYRDELKKELAPYLETPKAGPKLAGWIGKVDREERSITDFLVSLNQRLANEIQYMIRMEPGVQTPEQTLTLGSGSCRDSAWLLVHICRHLGLAARFVSGYLIQLTADVKALDGPSGTETDFTDLHAWTEVFVPGAGWIGLDPTSGLLAGEGHLPLAATAEPASAAPISGATEPCEVTFSFNMSVTRVHEDPRVTKPYTEDQWAEILALGEQVDAQLQALDVRLTMGGEPTFVSIDDMDAPEWTIAAQGPTKRGLSETLLRRLRPHFAPQSLIHYQQGKWYPGEPLPRWALACYWRRDGKPMWQDDRWLADMDRDYGVDDAKALQFAQALTRRLGVSDSHLIPCFEDAYYYLWLERTQPIDVDLRGEDLKDDDNRLRLARLLERGLDATVGYTLPLAATQGGWLSGSWPLRREQLYLVPGDSPMGLRLPLSALPIARREEPQPTSLFEEQAPLADLHGEVASRYSAMYAEGEGSLHHVAAGQDWQEQRPELIDCGVIGTALCIEPRDGKLFVFMPPLARLESYLELLASVEHTAAELNLPVCIEGYAPPSDNRIEKFMITPDPGVIEVNIMPAASWPELVRNTETLYEEARLTRLGTEKFMLEGRHTGTGGGNHVTLGGRTPAESPFL
;
A
#
# COMPACT_ATOMS: atom_id res chain seq x y z
N ASP A 1 34.07 -12.49 -37.44
CA ASP A 1 34.22 -13.90 -37.16
C ASP A 1 32.98 -14.68 -37.66
N PRO A 2 32.94 -16.00 -37.58
CA PRO A 2 31.79 -16.79 -38.05
C PRO A 2 30.52 -16.61 -37.22
N PHE A 3 30.59 -15.96 -36.08
CA PHE A 3 29.45 -15.69 -35.19
C PHE A 3 28.83 -14.30 -35.40
N GLY A 4 29.35 -13.54 -36.39
CA GLY A 4 28.89 -12.18 -36.69
C GLY A 4 29.57 -11.07 -35.89
N ASN A 5 30.52 -11.40 -35.02
CA ASN A 5 31.21 -10.38 -34.22
C ASN A 5 32.29 -9.67 -35.07
N HIS A 6 32.50 -8.39 -34.81
CA HIS A 6 33.55 -7.60 -35.41
C HIS A 6 34.88 -7.84 -34.71
N VAL A 7 35.96 -8.12 -35.48
CA VAL A 7 37.28 -8.37 -34.92
C VAL A 7 38.28 -7.44 -35.62
N ALA A 8 39.02 -6.65 -34.84
CA ALA A 8 40.13 -5.85 -35.31
C ALA A 8 41.45 -6.64 -35.11
N ARG A 9 42.27 -6.74 -36.14
CA ARG A 9 43.60 -7.33 -36.04
C ARG A 9 44.67 -6.24 -36.14
N LEU A 10 45.45 -6.11 -35.06
CA LEU A 10 46.55 -5.15 -35.00
C LEU A 10 47.87 -5.89 -35.14
N VAL A 11 48.77 -5.33 -35.91
CA VAL A 11 50.12 -5.86 -36.10
C VAL A 11 51.14 -4.74 -35.84
N PHE A 12 52.06 -5.00 -34.96
CA PHE A 12 53.11 -4.04 -34.56
C PHE A 12 54.44 -4.46 -35.19
N PRO A 13 54.91 -3.78 -36.26
CA PRO A 13 56.17 -4.15 -36.94
C PRO A 13 57.37 -3.80 -36.09
N GLU A 14 57.29 -2.88 -35.16
CA GLU A 14 58.38 -2.45 -34.30
C GLU A 14 58.10 -2.86 -32.83
N LYS A 15 59.17 -3.05 -32.05
CA LYS A 15 59.07 -3.35 -30.62
C LYS A 15 58.55 -2.14 -29.88
N MET A 16 57.54 -2.37 -29.06
CA MET A 16 56.89 -1.34 -28.21
C MET A 16 57.13 -1.64 -26.75
N THR A 17 57.21 -0.59 -25.93
CA THR A 17 57.35 -0.69 -24.48
C THR A 17 55.99 -0.55 -23.74
N SER A 18 54.96 -0.14 -24.46
CA SER A 18 53.62 0.02 -23.93
C SER A 18 52.57 -0.16 -25.03
N LEU A 19 51.42 -0.70 -24.65
CA LEU A 19 50.21 -0.77 -25.48
C LEU A 19 49.05 -0.21 -24.66
N SER A 20 48.39 0.81 -25.19
CA SER A 20 47.15 1.33 -24.63
C SER A 20 46.02 1.10 -25.62
N ILE A 21 44.89 0.58 -25.12
CA ILE A 21 43.65 0.41 -25.89
C ILE A 21 42.58 1.18 -25.16
N GLU A 22 41.97 2.14 -25.83
CA GLU A 22 40.85 2.91 -25.33
C GLU A 22 39.60 2.57 -26.16
N VAL A 23 38.50 2.31 -25.49
CA VAL A 23 37.20 2.04 -26.11
C VAL A 23 36.18 3.03 -25.52
N GLU A 24 35.61 3.83 -26.39
CA GLU A 24 34.52 4.75 -26.05
C GLU A 24 33.23 4.25 -26.70
N LEU A 25 32.15 4.20 -25.91
CA LEU A 25 30.84 3.75 -26.34
C LEU A 25 29.77 4.71 -25.80
N ILE A 26 28.90 5.19 -26.69
CA ILE A 26 27.70 5.90 -26.32
C ILE A 26 26.51 4.94 -26.49
N ALA A 27 25.84 4.61 -25.40
CA ALA A 27 24.73 3.68 -25.39
C ALA A 27 23.43 4.35 -24.96
N PRO A 28 22.33 4.23 -25.72
CA PRO A 28 21.02 4.58 -25.22
C PRO A 28 20.54 3.51 -24.22
N MET A 29 20.34 3.93 -22.97
CA MET A 29 19.86 3.05 -21.91
C MET A 29 18.31 3.15 -21.88
N THR A 30 17.66 2.32 -22.67
CA THR A 30 16.20 2.24 -22.72
C THR A 30 15.74 1.15 -21.77
N VAL A 31 14.92 1.48 -20.80
CA VAL A 31 14.33 0.49 -19.88
C VAL A 31 13.50 -0.51 -20.68
N ILE A 32 13.83 -1.78 -20.52
CA ILE A 32 13.13 -2.89 -21.16
C ILE A 32 12.63 -3.86 -20.08
N ASN A 33 11.46 -4.45 -20.30
CA ASN A 33 11.03 -5.61 -19.52
C ASN A 33 11.71 -6.87 -20.10
N PRO A 34 12.64 -7.52 -19.39
CA PRO A 34 13.33 -8.69 -19.92
C PRO A 34 12.43 -9.92 -20.07
N PHE A 35 11.19 -9.86 -19.59
CA PHE A 35 10.17 -10.90 -19.78
C PHE A 35 9.19 -10.60 -20.92
N ASP A 36 9.33 -9.48 -21.62
CA ASP A 36 8.46 -9.09 -22.73
C ASP A 36 8.88 -9.79 -24.04
N PHE A 37 8.56 -11.07 -24.13
CA PHE A 37 8.79 -11.90 -25.31
C PHE A 37 7.73 -12.98 -25.48
N PHE A 38 7.52 -13.43 -26.70
CA PHE A 38 6.63 -14.54 -27.01
C PHE A 38 7.44 -15.83 -27.20
N VAL A 39 6.87 -16.93 -26.76
CA VAL A 39 7.45 -18.28 -26.93
C VAL A 39 6.55 -19.06 -27.88
N GLU A 40 7.14 -19.86 -28.79
CA GLU A 40 6.38 -20.78 -29.61
C GLU A 40 5.73 -21.88 -28.73
N GLU A 41 4.48 -22.23 -29.02
CA GLU A 41 3.65 -23.15 -28.22
C GLU A 41 4.37 -24.45 -27.81
N TYR A 42 5.18 -25.03 -28.73
CA TYR A 42 5.91 -26.28 -28.42
C TYR A 42 7.11 -26.10 -27.48
N ALA A 43 7.50 -24.87 -27.19
CA ALA A 43 8.64 -24.54 -26.33
C ALA A 43 8.21 -23.78 -25.06
N GLU A 44 6.91 -23.56 -24.84
CA GLU A 44 6.40 -22.88 -23.63
C GLU A 44 6.71 -23.65 -22.34
N GLN A 45 6.81 -24.97 -22.44
CA GLN A 45 7.12 -25.82 -21.30
C GLN A 45 8.52 -26.42 -21.42
N PHE A 46 9.27 -26.47 -20.31
CA PHE A 46 10.47 -27.27 -20.19
C PHE A 46 10.12 -28.67 -19.63
N PRO A 47 10.68 -29.78 -20.15
CA PRO A 47 11.62 -29.88 -21.28
C PRO A 47 10.95 -29.84 -22.64
N PHE A 48 11.63 -29.28 -23.64
CA PHE A 48 11.21 -29.33 -25.04
C PHE A 48 12.37 -29.74 -25.96
N ASP A 49 12.07 -30.12 -27.18
CA ASP A 49 13.05 -30.44 -28.23
C ASP A 49 12.97 -29.41 -29.35
N TYR A 50 14.14 -28.91 -29.81
CA TYR A 50 14.18 -28.05 -30.98
C TYR A 50 13.79 -28.83 -32.25
N ARG A 51 13.01 -28.18 -33.14
CA ARG A 51 12.72 -28.73 -34.48
C ARG A 51 14.01 -29.03 -35.25
N ASP A 52 14.05 -30.08 -36.08
CA ASP A 52 15.24 -30.58 -36.73
C ASP A 52 15.99 -29.54 -37.56
N GLU A 53 15.31 -28.62 -38.22
CA GLU A 53 15.89 -27.54 -38.99
C GLU A 53 16.63 -26.54 -38.08
N LEU A 54 15.95 -26.06 -37.04
CA LEU A 54 16.51 -25.14 -36.06
C LEU A 54 17.68 -25.78 -35.30
N LYS A 55 17.59 -27.06 -34.96
CA LYS A 55 18.63 -27.80 -34.26
C LYS A 55 19.95 -27.88 -35.08
N LYS A 56 19.86 -27.91 -36.41
CA LYS A 56 21.06 -27.86 -37.30
C LYS A 56 21.73 -26.49 -37.23
N GLU A 57 20.96 -25.43 -37.21
CA GLU A 57 21.49 -24.08 -37.14
C GLU A 57 22.09 -23.76 -35.76
N LEU A 58 21.50 -24.31 -34.70
CA LEU A 58 21.95 -24.17 -33.32
C LEU A 58 23.05 -25.20 -32.94
N ALA A 59 23.51 -26.05 -33.83
CA ALA A 59 24.46 -27.14 -33.53
C ALA A 59 25.69 -26.68 -32.71
N PRO A 60 26.37 -25.55 -33.01
CA PRO A 60 27.52 -25.08 -32.23
C PRO A 60 27.17 -24.72 -30.78
N TYR A 61 25.93 -24.36 -30.52
CA TYR A 61 25.45 -23.95 -29.22
C TYR A 61 24.79 -25.08 -28.40
N LEU A 62 24.70 -26.27 -29.01
CA LEU A 62 24.23 -27.51 -28.38
C LEU A 62 25.37 -28.49 -28.11
N GLU A 63 26.56 -28.23 -28.71
CA GLU A 63 27.72 -29.09 -28.55
C GLU A 63 28.26 -29.02 -27.11
N THR A 64 28.43 -30.18 -26.48
CA THR A 64 29.00 -30.28 -25.14
C THR A 64 30.05 -31.34 -25.04
N PRO A 65 31.21 -31.07 -24.41
CA PRO A 65 32.12 -32.12 -24.01
C PRO A 65 31.47 -32.98 -22.89
N LYS A 66 32.00 -34.18 -22.69
CA LYS A 66 31.50 -35.07 -21.64
C LYS A 66 31.60 -34.40 -20.27
N ALA A 67 30.48 -34.40 -19.55
CA ALA A 67 30.45 -33.85 -18.19
C ALA A 67 31.37 -34.59 -17.25
N GLY A 68 32.14 -33.84 -16.46
CA GLY A 68 32.89 -34.37 -15.34
C GLY A 68 31.98 -34.72 -14.17
N PRO A 69 32.48 -35.36 -13.10
CA PRO A 69 31.67 -35.90 -12.03
C PRO A 69 30.88 -34.81 -11.23
N LYS A 70 31.46 -33.65 -11.03
CA LYS A 70 30.77 -32.54 -10.31
C LYS A 70 29.64 -31.96 -11.16
N LEU A 71 29.89 -31.66 -12.41
CA LEU A 71 28.91 -31.16 -13.36
C LEU A 71 27.77 -32.16 -13.56
N ALA A 72 28.10 -33.45 -13.78
CA ALA A 72 27.11 -34.51 -13.91
C ALA A 72 26.25 -34.65 -12.65
N GLY A 73 26.87 -34.56 -11.46
CA GLY A 73 26.15 -34.59 -10.18
C GLY A 73 25.24 -33.35 -9.95
N TRP A 74 25.68 -32.19 -10.45
CA TRP A 74 24.86 -30.97 -10.39
C TRP A 74 23.63 -31.04 -11.30
N ILE A 75 23.84 -31.43 -12.56
CA ILE A 75 22.80 -31.61 -13.57
C ILE A 75 21.78 -32.68 -13.13
N GLY A 76 22.26 -33.78 -12.49
CA GLY A 76 21.42 -34.85 -12.00
C GLY A 76 20.44 -34.40 -10.88
N LYS A 77 20.66 -33.24 -10.26
CA LYS A 77 19.79 -32.66 -9.25
C LYS A 77 18.86 -31.60 -9.80
N VAL A 78 18.91 -31.32 -11.10
CA VAL A 78 17.96 -30.39 -11.75
C VAL A 78 16.63 -31.09 -11.90
N ASP A 79 15.61 -30.47 -11.38
CA ASP A 79 14.24 -30.90 -11.55
C ASP A 79 13.84 -30.73 -13.02
N ARG A 80 13.27 -31.79 -13.60
CA ARG A 80 12.83 -31.86 -14.99
C ARG A 80 11.32 -32.07 -15.12
N GLU A 81 10.56 -31.82 -14.05
CA GLU A 81 9.12 -31.77 -14.14
C GLU A 81 8.68 -30.67 -15.11
N GLU A 82 7.58 -30.91 -15.81
CA GLU A 82 7.03 -29.98 -16.79
C GLU A 82 6.60 -28.67 -16.12
N ARG A 83 7.15 -27.57 -16.61
CA ARG A 83 6.85 -26.20 -16.13
C ARG A 83 7.21 -25.16 -17.17
N SER A 84 6.72 -23.93 -16.99
CA SER A 84 7.06 -22.80 -17.87
C SER A 84 8.57 -22.72 -18.12
N ILE A 85 8.97 -22.55 -19.39
CA ILE A 85 10.40 -22.38 -19.75
C ILE A 85 11.01 -21.15 -19.07
N THR A 86 10.24 -20.09 -18.93
CA THR A 86 10.67 -18.86 -18.23
C THR A 86 10.98 -19.14 -16.77
N ASP A 87 10.06 -19.79 -16.04
CA ASP A 87 10.26 -20.13 -14.62
C ASP A 87 11.43 -21.10 -14.44
N PHE A 88 11.59 -22.02 -15.40
CA PHE A 88 12.73 -22.93 -15.41
C PHE A 88 14.06 -22.19 -15.52
N LEU A 89 14.20 -21.29 -16.50
CA LEU A 89 15.42 -20.53 -16.73
C LEU A 89 15.74 -19.60 -15.57
N VAL A 90 14.74 -18.88 -15.04
CA VAL A 90 14.90 -18.00 -13.87
C VAL A 90 15.37 -18.80 -12.65
N SER A 91 14.71 -19.90 -12.32
CA SER A 91 15.08 -20.72 -11.16
C SER A 91 16.46 -21.39 -11.31
N LEU A 92 16.82 -21.79 -12.52
CA LEU A 92 18.14 -22.35 -12.83
C LEU A 92 19.25 -21.32 -12.60
N ASN A 93 19.05 -20.09 -13.10
CA ASN A 93 19.97 -18.97 -12.97
C ASN A 93 20.14 -18.56 -11.51
N GLN A 94 19.04 -18.35 -10.80
CA GLN A 94 19.05 -18.01 -9.37
C GLN A 94 19.73 -19.08 -8.51
N ARG A 95 19.46 -20.35 -8.79
CA ARG A 95 20.13 -21.44 -8.08
C ARG A 95 21.64 -21.38 -8.27
N LEU A 96 22.12 -21.12 -9.49
CA LEU A 96 23.57 -21.01 -9.76
C LEU A 96 24.18 -19.79 -9.06
N ALA A 97 23.53 -18.65 -9.12
CA ALA A 97 23.94 -17.42 -8.42
C ALA A 97 24.09 -17.64 -6.89
N ASN A 98 23.18 -18.42 -6.31
CA ASN A 98 23.24 -18.73 -4.86
C ASN A 98 24.32 -19.78 -4.49
N GLU A 99 24.69 -20.67 -5.43
CA GLU A 99 25.66 -21.75 -5.15
C GLU A 99 27.10 -21.35 -5.45
N ILE A 100 27.35 -20.36 -6.37
CA ILE A 100 28.68 -19.92 -6.79
C ILE A 100 28.97 -18.53 -6.24
N GLN A 101 29.93 -18.43 -5.35
CA GLN A 101 30.34 -17.14 -4.80
C GLN A 101 31.09 -16.32 -5.87
N TYR A 102 30.60 -15.12 -6.16
CA TYR A 102 31.30 -14.20 -7.05
C TYR A 102 32.62 -13.72 -6.48
N MET A 103 33.67 -13.72 -7.31
CA MET A 103 34.97 -13.14 -6.98
C MET A 103 35.62 -12.51 -8.21
N ILE A 104 36.32 -11.39 -8.01
CA ILE A 104 37.16 -10.81 -9.05
C ILE A 104 38.39 -11.69 -9.25
N ARG A 105 38.62 -12.14 -10.47
CA ARG A 105 39.71 -13.00 -10.83
C ARG A 105 40.55 -12.41 -11.98
N MET A 106 41.79 -12.10 -11.71
CA MET A 106 42.70 -11.45 -12.66
C MET A 106 43.48 -12.45 -13.54
N GLU A 107 43.46 -13.76 -13.22
CA GLU A 107 44.10 -14.78 -14.01
C GLU A 107 43.44 -14.88 -15.39
N PRO A 108 44.24 -15.03 -16.47
CA PRO A 108 43.75 -15.14 -17.83
C PRO A 108 42.90 -16.42 -18.04
N GLY A 109 41.99 -16.36 -19.03
CA GLY A 109 41.13 -17.49 -19.39
C GLY A 109 39.93 -17.68 -18.46
N VAL A 110 39.20 -18.77 -18.65
CA VAL A 110 37.97 -19.13 -17.97
C VAL A 110 38.16 -20.46 -17.25
N GLN A 111 37.69 -20.60 -16.04
CA GLN A 111 37.69 -21.88 -15.32
C GLN A 111 36.85 -22.92 -16.07
N THR A 112 37.25 -24.16 -16.01
CA THR A 112 36.38 -25.25 -16.47
C THR A 112 35.16 -25.39 -15.51
N PRO A 113 33.99 -25.88 -15.96
CA PRO A 113 32.86 -26.16 -15.12
C PRO A 113 33.17 -26.98 -13.87
N GLU A 114 34.05 -27.96 -13.98
CA GLU A 114 34.51 -28.78 -12.85
C GLU A 114 35.30 -27.97 -11.82
N GLN A 115 36.16 -27.03 -12.29
CA GLN A 115 36.93 -26.16 -11.40
C GLN A 115 36.00 -25.21 -10.66
N THR A 116 35.08 -24.54 -11.34
CA THR A 116 34.12 -23.62 -10.72
C THR A 116 33.27 -24.33 -9.67
N LEU A 117 32.71 -25.51 -9.99
CA LEU A 117 31.92 -26.31 -9.05
C LEU A 117 32.77 -26.88 -7.91
N THR A 118 34.07 -27.13 -8.10
CA THR A 118 34.96 -27.63 -7.05
C THR A 118 35.31 -26.53 -6.07
N LEU A 119 35.56 -25.31 -6.56
CA LEU A 119 35.90 -24.14 -5.77
C LEU A 119 34.69 -23.52 -5.12
N GLY A 120 33.48 -23.71 -5.68
CA GLY A 120 32.28 -23.01 -5.28
C GLY A 120 32.35 -21.49 -5.49
N SER A 121 33.29 -21.02 -6.30
CA SER A 121 33.53 -19.59 -6.58
C SER A 121 34.13 -19.37 -7.96
N GLY A 122 33.84 -18.20 -8.54
CA GLY A 122 34.35 -17.79 -9.85
C GLY A 122 34.04 -16.34 -10.17
N SER A 123 34.60 -15.84 -11.26
CA SER A 123 34.26 -14.55 -11.84
C SER A 123 32.98 -14.66 -12.71
N CYS A 124 32.47 -13.53 -13.23
CA CYS A 124 31.32 -13.52 -14.13
C CYS A 124 31.53 -14.48 -15.34
N ARG A 125 32.70 -14.47 -15.95
CA ARG A 125 33.01 -15.36 -17.08
C ARG A 125 33.03 -16.84 -16.69
N ASP A 126 33.45 -17.18 -15.48
CA ASP A 126 33.52 -18.57 -15.02
C ASP A 126 32.10 -19.10 -14.73
N SER A 127 31.25 -18.29 -14.08
CA SER A 127 29.84 -18.61 -13.80
C SER A 127 29.03 -18.69 -15.11
N ALA A 128 29.24 -17.74 -16.03
CA ALA A 128 28.58 -17.74 -17.34
C ALA A 128 28.92 -19.00 -18.11
N TRP A 129 30.21 -19.38 -18.16
CA TRP A 129 30.63 -20.59 -18.86
C TRP A 129 30.07 -21.87 -18.23
N LEU A 130 30.01 -21.92 -16.93
CA LEU A 130 29.36 -23.02 -16.22
C LEU A 130 27.88 -23.13 -16.59
N LEU A 131 27.12 -22.00 -16.62
CA LEU A 131 25.71 -21.99 -16.99
C LEU A 131 25.51 -22.42 -18.46
N VAL A 132 26.36 -21.99 -19.39
CA VAL A 132 26.34 -22.46 -20.78
C VAL A 132 26.41 -23.98 -20.84
N HIS A 133 27.35 -24.60 -20.11
CA HIS A 133 27.49 -26.05 -20.07
C HIS A 133 26.27 -26.74 -19.46
N ILE A 134 25.74 -26.20 -18.37
CA ILE A 134 24.52 -26.72 -17.71
C ILE A 134 23.37 -26.72 -18.73
N CYS A 135 23.09 -25.58 -19.37
CA CYS A 135 21.98 -25.43 -20.32
C CYS A 135 22.13 -26.42 -21.49
N ARG A 136 23.33 -26.54 -22.08
CA ARG A 136 23.60 -27.46 -23.18
C ARG A 136 23.38 -28.93 -22.78
N HIS A 137 23.83 -29.36 -21.61
CA HIS A 137 23.57 -30.71 -21.09
C HIS A 137 22.09 -30.98 -20.77
N LEU A 138 21.32 -29.94 -20.59
CA LEU A 138 19.85 -30.00 -20.43
C LEU A 138 19.09 -29.97 -21.76
N GLY A 139 19.82 -29.89 -22.90
CA GLY A 139 19.26 -29.87 -24.25
C GLY A 139 18.91 -28.46 -24.75
N LEU A 140 19.27 -27.40 -24.00
CA LEU A 140 19.02 -26.01 -24.37
C LEU A 140 20.27 -25.43 -25.11
N ALA A 141 20.04 -24.84 -26.29
CA ALA A 141 21.08 -24.13 -27.01
C ALA A 141 21.51 -22.89 -26.24
N ALA A 142 22.80 -22.83 -25.89
CA ALA A 142 23.31 -21.73 -25.07
C ALA A 142 24.65 -21.20 -25.64
N ARG A 143 24.87 -19.90 -25.51
CA ARG A 143 26.08 -19.21 -25.94
C ARG A 143 26.69 -18.34 -24.86
N PHE A 144 27.97 -18.10 -24.95
CA PHE A 144 28.71 -17.22 -24.05
C PHE A 144 28.71 -15.81 -24.63
N VAL A 145 28.42 -14.83 -23.82
CA VAL A 145 28.40 -13.41 -24.18
C VAL A 145 29.43 -12.65 -23.35
N SER A 146 30.19 -11.79 -24.01
CA SER A 146 31.11 -10.84 -23.37
C SER A 146 30.75 -9.42 -23.77
N GLY A 147 30.77 -8.50 -22.83
CA GLY A 147 30.40 -7.11 -23.05
C GLY A 147 30.64 -6.22 -21.84
N TYR A 148 29.89 -5.17 -21.75
CA TYR A 148 29.88 -4.28 -20.59
C TYR A 148 28.60 -4.43 -19.79
N LEU A 149 28.74 -4.34 -18.47
CA LEU A 149 27.62 -4.08 -17.54
C LEU A 149 27.67 -2.60 -17.14
N ILE A 150 26.62 -1.87 -17.42
CA ILE A 150 26.42 -0.51 -16.94
C ILE A 150 25.30 -0.57 -15.88
N GLN A 151 25.60 -0.07 -14.70
CA GLN A 151 24.60 0.08 -13.64
C GLN A 151 24.52 1.56 -13.27
N LEU A 152 23.34 2.11 -13.44
CA LEU A 152 23.02 3.47 -13.04
C LEU A 152 22.33 3.46 -11.68
N THR A 153 22.62 4.48 -10.88
CA THR A 153 21.95 4.68 -9.61
C THR A 153 20.44 4.84 -9.83
N ALA A 154 19.66 4.08 -9.10
CA ALA A 154 18.21 4.15 -9.19
C ALA A 154 17.69 5.48 -8.58
N ASP A 155 16.68 6.08 -9.22
CA ASP A 155 16.01 7.29 -8.70
C ASP A 155 15.30 7.01 -7.37
N VAL A 156 14.74 5.81 -7.23
CA VAL A 156 14.03 5.35 -6.03
C VAL A 156 14.59 3.99 -5.61
N LYS A 157 14.96 3.85 -4.34
CA LYS A 157 15.46 2.57 -3.81
C LYS A 157 14.36 1.52 -3.84
N ALA A 158 14.71 0.30 -4.27
CA ALA A 158 13.79 -0.84 -4.21
C ALA A 158 13.38 -1.12 -2.76
N LEU A 159 12.13 -1.52 -2.55
CA LEU A 159 11.62 -1.95 -1.24
C LEU A 159 12.07 -3.36 -0.89
N ASP A 160 12.19 -4.21 -1.90
CA ASP A 160 12.58 -5.61 -1.76
C ASP A 160 13.81 -5.90 -2.64
N GLY A 161 14.62 -6.86 -2.19
CA GLY A 161 15.80 -7.28 -2.92
C GLY A 161 17.02 -6.36 -2.75
N PRO A 162 18.05 -6.55 -3.57
CA PRO A 162 19.26 -5.74 -3.49
C PRO A 162 19.00 -4.31 -3.96
N SER A 163 19.51 -3.34 -3.21
CA SER A 163 19.27 -1.89 -3.44
C SER A 163 19.99 -1.30 -4.67
N GLY A 164 20.58 -2.11 -5.53
CA GLY A 164 21.35 -1.60 -6.68
C GLY A 164 22.66 -0.91 -6.28
N THR A 165 23.22 -0.15 -7.18
CA THR A 165 24.47 0.59 -6.96
C THR A 165 24.22 1.97 -6.33
N GLU A 166 25.15 2.42 -5.48
CA GLU A 166 25.09 3.77 -4.88
C GLU A 166 25.68 4.87 -5.80
N THR A 167 26.44 4.45 -6.80
CA THR A 167 27.07 5.34 -7.81
C THR A 167 26.98 4.69 -9.18
N ASP A 168 26.84 5.48 -10.23
CA ASP A 168 26.90 4.99 -11.60
C ASP A 168 28.25 4.31 -11.83
N PHE A 169 28.23 3.08 -12.33
CA PHE A 169 29.46 2.36 -12.63
C PHE A 169 29.36 1.47 -13.86
N THR A 170 30.48 1.09 -14.45
CA THR A 170 30.57 0.11 -15.53
C THR A 170 31.70 -0.87 -15.28
N ASP A 171 31.51 -2.09 -15.74
CA ASP A 171 32.53 -3.15 -15.68
C ASP A 171 32.53 -4.02 -16.96
N LEU A 172 33.65 -4.67 -17.27
CA LEU A 172 33.68 -5.76 -18.19
C LEU A 172 32.88 -6.93 -17.61
N HIS A 173 31.94 -7.44 -18.39
CA HIS A 173 31.02 -8.45 -17.90
C HIS A 173 30.84 -9.61 -18.90
N ALA A 174 30.40 -10.75 -18.36
CA ALA A 174 30.07 -11.91 -19.21
C ALA A 174 28.81 -12.58 -18.59
N TRP A 175 27.96 -13.04 -19.51
CA TRP A 175 26.72 -13.75 -19.17
C TRP A 175 26.42 -14.88 -20.16
N THR A 176 25.36 -15.58 -19.94
CA THR A 176 24.88 -16.67 -20.78
C THR A 176 23.64 -16.22 -21.54
N GLU A 177 23.52 -16.61 -22.78
CA GLU A 177 22.29 -16.52 -23.53
C GLU A 177 21.77 -17.89 -23.90
N VAL A 178 20.47 -18.12 -23.78
CA VAL A 178 19.76 -19.35 -24.14
C VAL A 178 18.79 -19.05 -25.27
N PHE A 179 18.78 -19.87 -26.30
CA PHE A 179 17.84 -19.71 -27.41
C PHE A 179 16.49 -20.35 -27.06
N VAL A 180 15.46 -19.54 -27.05
CA VAL A 180 14.08 -19.98 -26.85
C VAL A 180 13.27 -19.70 -28.12
N PRO A 181 12.67 -20.74 -28.76
CA PRO A 181 11.87 -20.55 -29.96
C PRO A 181 10.76 -19.50 -29.79
N GLY A 182 10.70 -18.55 -30.72
CA GLY A 182 9.81 -17.41 -30.67
C GLY A 182 10.44 -16.18 -30.00
N ALA A 183 11.13 -16.36 -28.88
CA ALA A 183 11.80 -15.29 -28.13
C ALA A 183 13.21 -14.94 -28.65
N GLY A 184 13.91 -15.91 -29.27
CA GLY A 184 15.30 -15.74 -29.65
C GLY A 184 16.28 -16.01 -28.52
N TRP A 185 17.35 -15.21 -28.42
CA TRP A 185 18.39 -15.35 -27.40
C TRP A 185 18.01 -14.58 -26.12
N ILE A 186 17.74 -15.29 -25.02
CA ILE A 186 17.41 -14.73 -23.71
C ILE A 186 18.67 -14.72 -22.85
N GLY A 187 19.02 -13.54 -22.33
CA GLY A 187 20.19 -13.34 -21.48
C GLY A 187 19.93 -13.73 -20.01
N LEU A 188 20.86 -14.51 -19.47
CA LEU A 188 20.87 -14.97 -18.07
C LEU A 188 22.20 -14.55 -17.44
N ASP A 189 22.15 -13.72 -16.42
CA ASP A 189 23.34 -13.35 -15.66
C ASP A 189 23.45 -14.18 -14.38
N PRO A 190 24.30 -15.21 -14.34
CA PRO A 190 24.47 -16.06 -13.17
C PRO A 190 25.24 -15.38 -12.02
N THR A 191 25.75 -14.16 -12.22
CA THR A 191 26.39 -13.38 -11.16
C THR A 191 25.36 -12.70 -10.27
N SER A 192 24.32 -12.12 -10.89
CA SER A 192 23.22 -11.47 -10.21
C SER A 192 22.02 -12.40 -9.94
N GLY A 193 21.89 -13.49 -10.71
CA GLY A 193 20.72 -14.35 -10.73
C GLY A 193 19.53 -13.77 -11.51
N LEU A 194 19.70 -12.64 -12.18
CA LEU A 194 18.68 -11.93 -12.93
C LEU A 194 18.80 -12.22 -14.44
N LEU A 195 17.78 -11.86 -15.20
CA LEU A 195 17.88 -11.79 -16.66
C LEU A 195 18.72 -10.57 -17.07
N ALA A 196 19.41 -10.69 -18.22
CA ALA A 196 20.14 -9.56 -18.79
C ALA A 196 19.13 -8.50 -19.27
N GLY A 197 19.27 -7.29 -18.81
CA GLY A 197 18.46 -6.13 -19.16
C GLY A 197 19.26 -5.05 -19.89
N GLU A 198 18.73 -3.83 -19.89
CA GLU A 198 19.30 -2.67 -20.60
C GLU A 198 20.76 -2.34 -20.24
N GLY A 199 21.19 -2.71 -19.04
CA GLY A 199 22.57 -2.52 -18.58
C GLY A 199 23.58 -3.49 -19.18
N HIS A 200 23.15 -4.59 -19.81
CA HIS A 200 24.01 -5.57 -20.42
C HIS A 200 24.26 -5.24 -21.90
N LEU A 201 25.41 -4.65 -22.21
CA LEU A 201 25.78 -4.27 -23.56
C LEU A 201 26.64 -5.35 -24.20
N PRO A 202 26.08 -6.22 -25.09
CA PRO A 202 26.83 -7.30 -25.70
C PRO A 202 27.82 -6.77 -26.76
N LEU A 203 29.05 -7.19 -26.68
CA LEU A 203 30.09 -6.89 -27.69
C LEU A 203 30.46 -8.11 -28.55
N ALA A 204 30.42 -9.30 -27.92
CA ALA A 204 30.68 -10.55 -28.65
C ALA A 204 29.87 -11.69 -28.05
N ALA A 205 29.17 -12.45 -28.90
CA ALA A 205 28.43 -13.65 -28.54
C ALA A 205 28.98 -14.84 -29.34
N THR A 206 29.42 -15.91 -28.66
CA THR A 206 30.10 -17.04 -29.29
C THR A 206 29.76 -18.37 -28.63
N ALA A 207 30.05 -19.47 -29.32
CA ALA A 207 29.89 -20.80 -28.73
C ALA A 207 30.95 -21.10 -27.65
N GLU A 208 32.14 -20.50 -27.74
CA GLU A 208 33.26 -20.74 -26.83
C GLU A 208 33.83 -19.43 -26.28
N PRO A 209 34.16 -19.32 -24.97
CA PRO A 209 34.64 -18.09 -24.35
C PRO A 209 35.90 -17.48 -24.98
N ALA A 210 36.78 -18.32 -25.48
CA ALA A 210 38.02 -17.86 -26.09
C ALA A 210 37.80 -16.97 -27.32
N SER A 211 36.72 -17.18 -28.07
CA SER A 211 36.34 -16.38 -29.24
C SER A 211 35.62 -15.06 -28.87
N ALA A 212 35.14 -14.94 -27.63
CA ALA A 212 34.52 -13.73 -27.10
C ALA A 212 35.47 -12.89 -26.21
N ALA A 213 36.75 -13.28 -26.12
CA ALA A 213 37.71 -12.52 -25.32
C ALA A 213 37.88 -11.10 -25.91
N PRO A 214 37.74 -10.02 -25.10
CA PRO A 214 37.83 -8.64 -25.58
C PRO A 214 39.18 -8.34 -26.29
N ILE A 215 40.26 -8.88 -25.77
CA ILE A 215 41.61 -8.74 -26.29
C ILE A 215 42.30 -10.11 -26.24
N SER A 216 42.87 -10.50 -27.34
CA SER A 216 43.73 -11.69 -27.42
C SER A 216 45.00 -11.37 -28.22
N GLY A 217 46.14 -11.91 -27.82
CA GLY A 217 47.38 -11.68 -28.49
C GLY A 217 48.52 -12.44 -27.86
N ALA A 218 49.73 -12.27 -28.45
CA ALA A 218 50.96 -12.83 -27.94
C ALA A 218 52.07 -11.77 -27.98
N THR A 219 52.94 -11.79 -26.96
CA THR A 219 54.16 -10.99 -26.90
C THR A 219 55.37 -11.89 -26.77
N GLU A 220 56.55 -11.35 -27.02
CA GLU A 220 57.78 -12.03 -26.58
C GLU A 220 57.77 -12.17 -25.05
N PRO A 221 58.45 -13.18 -24.48
CA PRO A 221 58.55 -13.30 -23.02
C PRO A 221 59.16 -12.03 -22.41
N CYS A 222 58.37 -11.34 -21.60
CA CYS A 222 58.78 -10.10 -20.91
C CYS A 222 57.96 -9.93 -19.63
N GLU A 223 58.43 -9.11 -18.71
CA GLU A 223 57.66 -8.66 -17.58
C GLU A 223 56.64 -7.62 -18.06
N VAL A 224 55.39 -7.78 -17.66
CA VAL A 224 54.29 -6.93 -18.09
C VAL A 224 53.55 -6.41 -16.83
N THR A 225 53.34 -5.12 -16.76
CA THR A 225 52.42 -4.51 -15.82
C THR A 225 51.08 -4.25 -16.54
N PHE A 226 50.03 -4.85 -16.06
CA PHE A 226 48.69 -4.65 -16.60
C PHE A 226 47.90 -3.72 -15.70
N SER A 227 47.25 -2.73 -16.30
CA SER A 227 46.29 -1.84 -15.59
C SER A 227 45.09 -1.58 -16.50
N PHE A 228 43.94 -1.36 -15.89
CA PHE A 228 42.72 -0.98 -16.57
C PHE A 228 41.97 0.08 -15.75
N ASN A 229 41.17 0.88 -16.43
CA ASN A 229 40.27 1.85 -15.82
C ASN A 229 38.97 1.85 -16.63
N MET A 230 37.86 1.98 -15.94
CA MET A 230 36.55 2.08 -16.58
C MET A 230 35.79 3.24 -15.94
N SER A 231 35.05 3.97 -16.74
CA SER A 231 34.21 5.07 -16.29
C SER A 231 32.93 5.13 -17.11
N VAL A 232 31.85 5.57 -16.49
CA VAL A 232 30.62 5.88 -17.16
C VAL A 232 30.18 7.29 -16.78
N THR A 233 29.65 8.03 -17.74
CA THR A 233 29.10 9.36 -17.55
C THR A 233 27.78 9.47 -18.28
N ARG A 234 26.78 10.09 -17.65
CA ARG A 234 25.51 10.38 -18.31
C ARG A 234 25.73 11.54 -19.27
N VAL A 235 25.53 11.30 -20.56
CA VAL A 235 25.68 12.31 -21.62
C VAL A 235 24.39 13.12 -21.79
N HIS A 236 23.27 12.42 -21.71
CA HIS A 236 21.93 13.00 -21.80
C HIS A 236 20.96 12.15 -21.00
N GLU A 237 20.00 12.78 -20.36
CA GLU A 237 18.94 12.11 -19.62
C GLU A 237 17.62 12.75 -19.98
N ASP A 238 16.74 11.98 -20.60
CA ASP A 238 15.37 12.44 -20.88
C ASP A 238 14.54 12.45 -19.60
N PRO A 239 13.61 13.38 -19.45
CA PRO A 239 12.66 13.38 -18.34
C PRO A 239 11.86 12.06 -18.31
N ARG A 240 11.76 11.48 -17.12
CA ARG A 240 11.01 10.24 -16.87
C ARG A 240 9.88 10.50 -15.91
N VAL A 241 8.91 9.61 -15.82
CA VAL A 241 7.83 9.71 -14.82
C VAL A 241 8.38 9.76 -13.40
N THR A 242 9.43 8.96 -13.12
CA THR A 242 10.12 8.91 -11.81
C THR A 242 11.07 10.10 -11.57
N LYS A 243 11.49 10.78 -12.62
CA LYS A 243 12.41 11.94 -12.56
C LYS A 243 12.08 12.94 -13.67
N PRO A 244 10.98 13.71 -13.54
CA PRO A 244 10.50 14.61 -14.60
C PRO A 244 11.36 15.87 -14.77
N TYR A 245 12.23 16.19 -13.81
CA TYR A 245 13.13 17.33 -13.82
C TYR A 245 14.56 16.91 -13.48
N THR A 246 15.55 17.63 -14.01
CA THR A 246 16.94 17.52 -13.51
C THR A 246 17.06 18.14 -12.12
N GLU A 247 18.14 17.83 -11.40
CA GLU A 247 18.39 18.42 -10.07
C GLU A 247 18.43 19.96 -10.12
N ASP A 248 19.06 20.53 -11.16
CA ASP A 248 19.14 21.99 -11.35
C ASP A 248 17.74 22.59 -11.59
N GLN A 249 16.95 21.99 -12.48
CA GLN A 249 15.58 22.41 -12.74
C GLN A 249 14.70 22.32 -11.50
N TRP A 250 14.86 21.25 -10.71
CA TRP A 250 14.12 21.08 -9.47
C TRP A 250 14.51 22.16 -8.44
N ALA A 251 15.79 22.45 -8.29
CA ALA A 251 16.27 23.52 -7.43
C ALA A 251 15.72 24.90 -7.86
N GLU A 252 15.64 25.18 -9.18
CA GLU A 252 15.04 26.41 -9.70
C GLU A 252 13.54 26.48 -9.38
N ILE A 253 12.80 25.37 -9.51
CA ILE A 253 11.37 25.28 -9.16
C ILE A 253 11.15 25.57 -7.68
N LEU A 254 11.97 24.99 -6.79
CA LEU A 254 11.88 25.21 -5.36
C LEU A 254 12.13 26.70 -5.02
N ALA A 255 13.17 27.29 -5.59
CA ALA A 255 13.49 28.70 -5.39
C ALA A 255 12.41 29.66 -5.94
N LEU A 256 11.80 29.31 -7.08
CA LEU A 256 10.68 30.08 -7.64
C LEU A 256 9.45 30.03 -6.71
N GLY A 257 9.14 28.86 -6.16
CA GLY A 257 8.03 28.70 -5.20
C GLY A 257 8.20 29.58 -3.95
N GLU A 258 9.41 29.66 -3.40
CA GLU A 258 9.71 30.55 -2.27
C GLU A 258 9.53 32.03 -2.64
N GLN A 259 9.91 32.43 -3.86
CA GLN A 259 9.72 33.81 -4.34
C GLN A 259 8.24 34.15 -4.50
N VAL A 260 7.44 33.20 -5.00
CA VAL A 260 5.97 33.38 -5.13
C VAL A 260 5.33 33.50 -3.75
N ASP A 261 5.71 32.67 -2.79
CA ASP A 261 5.22 32.76 -1.41
C ASP A 261 5.52 34.14 -0.79
N ALA A 262 6.75 34.64 -0.95
CA ALA A 262 7.12 35.95 -0.46
C ALA A 262 6.26 37.08 -1.09
N GLN A 263 5.92 36.97 -2.37
CA GLN A 263 5.03 37.91 -3.05
C GLN A 263 3.59 37.83 -2.54
N LEU A 264 3.05 36.59 -2.36
CA LEU A 264 1.71 36.38 -1.81
C LEU A 264 1.60 36.99 -0.39
N GLN A 265 2.59 36.74 0.45
CA GLN A 265 2.65 37.33 1.81
C GLN A 265 2.74 38.88 1.78
N ALA A 266 3.56 39.46 0.91
CA ALA A 266 3.69 40.91 0.78
C ALA A 266 2.39 41.58 0.31
N LEU A 267 1.53 40.85 -0.40
CA LEU A 267 0.23 41.30 -0.90
C LEU A 267 -0.94 40.91 0.02
N ASP A 268 -0.68 40.29 1.19
CA ASP A 268 -1.67 39.72 2.10
C ASP A 268 -2.64 38.75 1.40
N VAL A 269 -2.15 37.97 0.42
CA VAL A 269 -2.92 36.94 -0.26
C VAL A 269 -2.74 35.62 0.52
N ARG A 270 -3.80 35.21 1.22
CA ARG A 270 -3.80 34.04 2.13
C ARG A 270 -4.18 32.78 1.39
N LEU A 271 -3.44 32.46 0.33
CA LEU A 271 -3.65 31.28 -0.47
C LEU A 271 -3.26 30.00 0.30
N THR A 272 -4.13 28.99 0.24
CA THR A 272 -3.79 27.63 0.65
C THR A 272 -3.84 26.69 -0.55
N MET A 273 -2.96 25.68 -0.54
CA MET A 273 -2.81 24.69 -1.60
C MET A 273 -2.93 23.29 -1.00
N GLY A 274 -3.85 22.50 -1.51
CA GLY A 274 -4.03 21.10 -1.17
C GLY A 274 -4.15 20.23 -2.41
N GLY A 275 -4.49 18.98 -2.22
CA GLY A 275 -4.66 18.08 -3.34
C GLY A 275 -5.22 16.73 -2.94
N GLU A 276 -5.49 15.94 -3.96
CA GLU A 276 -6.02 14.58 -3.86
C GLU A 276 -5.14 13.64 -4.71
N PRO A 277 -3.84 13.43 -4.32
CA PRO A 277 -3.00 12.46 -5.02
C PRO A 277 -3.56 11.04 -4.90
N THR A 278 -3.34 10.26 -5.95
CA THR A 278 -3.86 8.91 -6.08
C THR A 278 -2.75 7.88 -6.15
N PHE A 279 -2.99 6.72 -5.56
CA PHE A 279 -2.02 5.63 -5.45
C PHE A 279 -2.64 4.30 -5.86
N VAL A 280 -1.78 3.39 -6.32
CA VAL A 280 -2.11 2.01 -6.67
C VAL A 280 -1.15 1.05 -5.96
N SER A 281 -1.55 -0.21 -5.78
CA SER A 281 -0.63 -1.23 -5.27
C SER A 281 0.52 -1.46 -6.25
N ILE A 282 1.75 -1.57 -5.73
CA ILE A 282 2.92 -1.99 -6.53
C ILE A 282 3.01 -3.52 -6.66
N ASP A 283 2.30 -4.27 -5.83
CA ASP A 283 2.34 -5.74 -5.81
C ASP A 283 1.36 -6.36 -6.79
N ASP A 284 0.20 -5.72 -6.96
CA ASP A 284 -0.86 -6.19 -7.86
C ASP A 284 -1.56 -4.97 -8.48
N MET A 285 -1.21 -4.67 -9.71
CA MET A 285 -1.79 -3.54 -10.46
C MET A 285 -3.00 -3.96 -11.31
N ASP A 286 -3.26 -5.26 -11.46
CA ASP A 286 -4.23 -5.81 -12.41
C ASP A 286 -5.53 -6.27 -11.74
N ALA A 287 -5.54 -6.48 -10.43
CA ALA A 287 -6.74 -6.86 -9.70
C ALA A 287 -7.89 -5.85 -9.91
N PRO A 288 -9.14 -6.30 -9.90
CA PRO A 288 -10.30 -5.43 -10.12
C PRO A 288 -10.34 -4.17 -9.25
N GLU A 289 -9.92 -4.26 -7.99
CA GLU A 289 -9.85 -3.11 -7.07
C GLU A 289 -8.83 -2.05 -7.50
N TRP A 290 -7.81 -2.44 -8.29
CA TRP A 290 -6.78 -1.55 -8.81
C TRP A 290 -6.99 -1.15 -10.27
N THR A 291 -8.11 -1.56 -10.89
CA THR A 291 -8.46 -1.23 -12.27
C THR A 291 -9.81 -0.54 -12.40
N ILE A 292 -10.89 -1.18 -11.98
CA ILE A 292 -12.28 -0.73 -12.21
C ILE A 292 -13.13 -0.62 -10.95
N ALA A 293 -12.84 -1.43 -9.90
CA ALA A 293 -13.64 -1.43 -8.69
C ALA A 293 -13.16 -0.36 -7.70
N ALA A 294 -14.11 0.29 -7.03
CA ALA A 294 -13.78 1.26 -5.99
C ALA A 294 -13.31 0.58 -4.70
N GLN A 295 -13.85 -0.58 -4.39
CA GLN A 295 -13.54 -1.33 -3.16
C GLN A 295 -12.93 -2.69 -3.48
N GLY A 296 -12.18 -3.24 -2.54
CA GLY A 296 -11.59 -4.55 -2.66
C GLY A 296 -10.84 -4.98 -1.39
N PRO A 297 -10.42 -6.26 -1.33
CA PRO A 297 -9.93 -6.86 -0.08
C PRO A 297 -8.64 -6.27 0.46
N THR A 298 -7.70 -5.85 -0.42
CA THR A 298 -6.38 -5.34 0.02
C THR A 298 -6.37 -3.83 0.18
N LYS A 299 -7.19 -3.11 -0.59
CA LYS A 299 -7.22 -1.65 -0.65
C LYS A 299 -7.44 -1.00 0.72
N ARG A 300 -8.35 -1.54 1.54
CA ARG A 300 -8.64 -1.01 2.87
C ARG A 300 -7.47 -1.19 3.83
N GLY A 301 -6.85 -2.37 3.85
CA GLY A 301 -5.70 -2.67 4.72
C GLY A 301 -4.49 -1.78 4.39
N LEU A 302 -4.18 -1.60 3.10
CA LEU A 302 -3.12 -0.67 2.66
C LEU A 302 -3.44 0.78 3.07
N SER A 303 -4.70 1.20 2.94
CA SER A 303 -5.14 2.54 3.37
C SER A 303 -5.00 2.76 4.88
N GLU A 304 -5.34 1.77 5.69
CA GLU A 304 -5.16 1.83 7.15
C GLU A 304 -3.68 1.91 7.54
N THR A 305 -2.84 1.11 6.89
CA THR A 305 -1.39 1.17 7.08
C THR A 305 -0.84 2.54 6.73
N LEU A 306 -1.23 3.08 5.57
CA LEU A 306 -0.82 4.42 5.13
C LEU A 306 -1.29 5.51 6.10
N LEU A 307 -2.55 5.46 6.55
CA LEU A 307 -3.09 6.42 7.52
C LEU A 307 -2.27 6.45 8.82
N ARG A 308 -1.94 5.26 9.35
CA ARG A 308 -1.15 5.13 10.58
C ARG A 308 0.28 5.64 10.42
N ARG A 309 0.87 5.47 9.23
CA ARG A 309 2.21 5.98 8.90
C ARG A 309 2.21 7.50 8.72
N LEU A 310 1.19 8.08 8.07
CA LEU A 310 1.06 9.52 7.87
C LEU A 310 0.72 10.29 9.16
N ARG A 311 -0.03 9.68 10.06
CA ARG A 311 -0.51 10.33 11.29
C ARG A 311 0.58 10.98 12.14
N PRO A 312 1.74 10.36 12.43
CA PRO A 312 2.81 11.00 13.20
C PRO A 312 3.41 12.23 12.53
N HIS A 313 3.39 12.29 11.21
CA HIS A 313 3.97 13.39 10.44
C HIS A 313 3.03 14.58 10.32
N PHE A 314 1.75 14.32 10.07
CA PHE A 314 0.77 15.36 9.78
C PHE A 314 -0.06 15.77 11.00
N ALA A 315 -0.39 14.81 11.85
CA ALA A 315 -1.38 15.00 12.89
C ALA A 315 -1.10 14.13 14.13
N PRO A 316 0.04 14.32 14.82
CA PRO A 316 0.32 13.57 16.05
C PRO A 316 -0.80 13.82 17.07
N GLN A 317 -1.23 12.80 17.79
CA GLN A 317 -2.35 12.83 18.74
C GLN A 317 -3.71 13.22 18.11
N SER A 318 -3.89 12.97 16.81
CA SER A 318 -5.19 13.08 16.14
C SER A 318 -6.09 11.89 16.46
N LEU A 319 -7.38 12.09 16.30
CA LEU A 319 -8.37 11.02 16.30
C LEU A 319 -8.29 10.23 14.98
N ILE A 320 -8.12 8.91 15.05
CA ILE A 320 -8.37 8.02 13.92
C ILE A 320 -9.86 7.70 13.89
N HIS A 321 -10.50 7.93 12.75
CA HIS A 321 -11.94 7.77 12.60
C HIS A 321 -12.27 6.96 11.33
N TYR A 322 -13.07 5.91 11.49
CA TYR A 322 -13.59 5.08 10.42
C TYR A 322 -15.00 5.56 10.05
N GLN A 323 -15.13 6.23 8.91
CA GLN A 323 -16.39 6.89 8.55
C GLN A 323 -16.89 6.46 7.18
N GLN A 324 -18.06 6.94 6.84
CA GLN A 324 -18.58 6.86 5.49
C GLN A 324 -17.96 7.95 4.62
N GLY A 325 -17.57 7.57 3.42
CA GLY A 325 -17.10 8.46 2.37
C GLY A 325 -18.22 8.92 1.43
N LYS A 326 -17.85 9.19 0.21
CA LYS A 326 -18.78 9.60 -0.86
C LYS A 326 -19.75 8.46 -1.20
N TRP A 327 -20.96 8.81 -1.53
CA TRP A 327 -21.96 7.90 -2.09
C TRP A 327 -22.28 8.30 -3.51
N TYR A 328 -22.15 7.36 -4.43
CA TYR A 328 -22.41 7.62 -5.83
C TYR A 328 -23.72 6.97 -6.28
N PRO A 329 -24.44 7.58 -7.24
CA PRO A 329 -25.65 7.00 -7.81
C PRO A 329 -25.37 5.60 -8.40
N GLY A 330 -26.15 4.62 -7.97
CA GLY A 330 -26.01 3.22 -8.39
C GLY A 330 -25.21 2.33 -7.45
N GLU A 331 -24.50 2.90 -6.47
CA GLU A 331 -23.89 2.13 -5.40
C GLU A 331 -24.91 1.86 -4.27
N PRO A 332 -24.96 0.65 -3.72
CA PRO A 332 -25.94 0.31 -2.69
C PRO A 332 -25.64 0.97 -1.35
N LEU A 333 -24.38 1.29 -1.07
CA LEU A 333 -23.89 1.88 0.18
C LEU A 333 -22.84 2.95 -0.13
N PRO A 334 -22.65 3.94 0.76
CA PRO A 334 -21.52 4.84 0.72
C PRO A 334 -20.19 4.06 0.82
N ARG A 335 -19.17 4.53 0.14
CA ARG A 335 -17.82 4.00 0.29
C ARG A 335 -17.31 4.30 1.69
N TRP A 336 -16.33 3.53 2.17
CA TRP A 336 -15.65 3.84 3.42
C TRP A 336 -14.71 5.06 3.25
N ALA A 337 -14.40 5.73 4.35
CA ALA A 337 -13.34 6.72 4.42
C ALA A 337 -12.59 6.58 5.76
N LEU A 338 -11.28 6.68 5.71
CA LEU A 338 -10.41 6.70 6.87
C LEU A 338 -9.92 8.12 7.09
N ALA A 339 -10.08 8.66 8.28
CA ALA A 339 -9.72 10.05 8.56
C ALA A 339 -8.88 10.18 9.83
N CYS A 340 -8.00 11.16 9.83
CA CYS A 340 -7.38 11.71 11.03
C CYS A 340 -7.91 13.12 11.26
N TYR A 341 -8.43 13.38 12.45
CA TYR A 341 -8.93 14.69 12.86
C TYR A 341 -8.08 15.27 13.99
N TRP A 342 -7.75 16.56 13.92
CA TRP A 342 -7.05 17.25 14.99
C TRP A 342 -7.55 18.68 15.17
N ARG A 343 -7.26 19.26 16.34
CA ARG A 343 -7.60 20.63 16.68
C ARG A 343 -6.50 21.57 16.21
N ARG A 344 -6.89 22.73 15.64
CA ARG A 344 -5.97 23.77 15.21
C ARG A 344 -5.24 24.47 16.37
N ASP A 345 -5.80 24.43 17.57
CA ASP A 345 -5.18 25.00 18.77
C ASP A 345 -4.05 24.13 19.37
N GLY A 346 -3.71 23.02 18.70
CA GLY A 346 -2.64 22.11 19.07
C GLY A 346 -2.95 21.20 20.25
N LYS A 347 -4.17 21.25 20.82
CA LYS A 347 -4.57 20.33 21.86
C LYS A 347 -5.00 19.00 21.24
N PRO A 348 -4.73 17.85 21.89
CA PRO A 348 -5.10 16.55 21.35
C PRO A 348 -6.62 16.39 21.28
N MET A 349 -7.12 15.77 20.21
CA MET A 349 -8.50 15.29 20.16
C MET A 349 -8.65 13.94 20.87
N TRP A 350 -7.58 13.13 20.85
CA TRP A 350 -7.43 11.88 21.58
C TRP A 350 -6.13 11.92 22.34
N GLN A 351 -6.14 11.73 23.64
CA GLN A 351 -4.98 12.01 24.50
C GLN A 351 -3.97 10.87 24.55
N ASP A 352 -4.46 9.61 24.57
CA ASP A 352 -3.62 8.45 24.78
C ASP A 352 -3.87 7.37 23.73
N ASP A 353 -2.92 7.23 22.82
CA ASP A 353 -2.98 6.28 21.69
C ASP A 353 -3.11 4.81 22.13
N ARG A 354 -2.80 4.48 23.37
CA ARG A 354 -2.99 3.12 23.88
C ARG A 354 -4.46 2.69 23.87
N TRP A 355 -5.39 3.65 23.85
CA TRP A 355 -6.84 3.41 23.85
C TRP A 355 -7.46 3.45 22.44
N LEU A 356 -6.67 3.72 21.41
CA LEU A 356 -7.06 3.47 20.02
C LEU A 356 -6.67 2.04 19.64
N ALA A 357 -7.65 1.25 19.23
CA ALA A 357 -7.41 -0.13 18.84
C ALA A 357 -6.59 -0.22 17.56
N ASP A 358 -5.69 -1.18 17.50
CA ASP A 358 -5.01 -1.58 16.30
C ASP A 358 -5.87 -2.57 15.54
N MET A 359 -6.08 -2.33 14.23
CA MET A 359 -6.95 -3.18 13.40
C MET A 359 -6.37 -4.57 13.16
N ASP A 360 -5.06 -4.71 13.25
CA ASP A 360 -4.37 -6.00 13.08
C ASP A 360 -4.32 -6.83 14.37
N ARG A 361 -4.81 -6.28 15.49
CA ARG A 361 -4.74 -6.93 16.79
C ARG A 361 -6.11 -7.37 17.29
N ASP A 362 -6.20 -8.61 17.75
CA ASP A 362 -7.34 -9.14 18.50
C ASP A 362 -7.17 -8.82 20.00
N TYR A 363 -8.15 -8.13 20.59
CA TYR A 363 -8.20 -7.79 22.02
C TYR A 363 -9.11 -8.74 22.82
N GLY A 364 -9.65 -9.76 22.16
CA GLY A 364 -10.57 -10.73 22.75
C GLY A 364 -11.85 -10.09 23.28
N VAL A 365 -12.38 -9.09 22.55
CA VAL A 365 -13.62 -8.41 22.91
C VAL A 365 -14.79 -9.29 22.54
N ASP A 366 -15.61 -9.59 23.53
CA ASP A 366 -16.86 -10.33 23.43
C ASP A 366 -18.06 -9.45 23.80
N ASP A 367 -19.25 -10.03 23.77
CA ASP A 367 -20.49 -9.37 24.14
C ASP A 367 -20.50 -8.86 25.60
N ALA A 368 -19.90 -9.61 26.53
CA ALA A 368 -19.83 -9.24 27.93
C ALA A 368 -18.98 -7.97 28.15
N LYS A 369 -17.83 -7.87 27.47
CA LYS A 369 -16.99 -6.67 27.51
C LYS A 369 -17.67 -5.47 26.85
N ALA A 370 -18.37 -5.71 25.73
CA ALA A 370 -19.14 -4.66 25.06
C ALA A 370 -20.26 -4.11 25.96
N LEU A 371 -21.00 -4.98 26.65
CA LEU A 371 -22.00 -4.56 27.64
C LEU A 371 -21.36 -3.79 28.81
N GLN A 372 -20.27 -4.28 29.36
CA GLN A 372 -19.55 -3.62 30.44
C GLN A 372 -19.11 -2.20 30.03
N PHE A 373 -18.59 -2.05 28.81
CA PHE A 373 -18.20 -0.76 28.25
C PHE A 373 -19.42 0.16 28.10
N ALA A 374 -20.50 -0.34 27.52
CA ALA A 374 -21.74 0.39 27.32
C ALA A 374 -22.30 0.93 28.65
N GLN A 375 -22.35 0.10 29.69
CA GLN A 375 -22.81 0.48 31.02
C GLN A 375 -21.87 1.48 31.71
N ALA A 376 -20.58 1.36 31.56
CA ALA A 376 -19.63 2.34 32.10
C ALA A 376 -19.78 3.70 31.41
N LEU A 377 -19.98 3.68 30.09
CA LEU A 377 -20.15 4.89 29.28
C LEU A 377 -21.48 5.60 29.63
N THR A 378 -22.61 4.87 29.78
CA THR A 378 -23.89 5.48 30.20
C THR A 378 -23.79 6.18 31.55
N ARG A 379 -23.10 5.57 32.52
CA ARG A 379 -22.82 6.21 33.82
C ARG A 379 -22.00 7.49 33.65
N ARG A 380 -20.98 7.49 32.82
CA ARG A 380 -20.12 8.67 32.55
C ARG A 380 -20.89 9.80 31.88
N LEU A 381 -21.83 9.47 31.00
CA LEU A 381 -22.70 10.41 30.32
C LEU A 381 -23.85 10.91 31.23
N GLY A 382 -24.05 10.31 32.41
CA GLY A 382 -25.13 10.65 33.34
C GLY A 382 -26.53 10.23 32.85
N VAL A 383 -26.60 9.15 32.05
CA VAL A 383 -27.86 8.60 31.51
C VAL A 383 -28.11 7.19 32.05
N SER A 384 -29.36 6.75 32.02
CA SER A 384 -29.72 5.43 32.55
C SER A 384 -29.24 4.29 31.66
N ASP A 385 -28.63 3.27 32.26
CA ASP A 385 -28.25 2.01 31.58
C ASP A 385 -29.50 1.18 31.16
N SER A 386 -30.66 1.41 31.76
CA SER A 386 -31.93 0.82 31.32
C SER A 386 -32.35 1.23 29.89
N HIS A 387 -31.72 2.26 29.33
CA HIS A 387 -31.94 2.69 27.96
C HIS A 387 -31.05 1.99 26.94
N LEU A 388 -30.11 1.12 27.39
CA LEU A 388 -29.31 0.28 26.50
C LEU A 388 -30.17 -0.81 25.87
N ILE A 389 -30.17 -0.89 24.57
CA ILE A 389 -30.97 -1.82 23.79
C ILE A 389 -30.06 -2.86 23.15
N PRO A 390 -30.17 -4.16 23.49
CA PRO A 390 -29.44 -5.20 22.79
C PRO A 390 -30.00 -5.35 21.36
N CYS A 391 -29.09 -5.47 20.42
CA CYS A 391 -29.39 -5.57 18.99
C CYS A 391 -29.11 -6.98 18.49
N PHE A 392 -29.98 -7.47 17.61
CA PHE A 392 -29.93 -8.81 17.05
C PHE A 392 -29.96 -8.77 15.53
N GLU A 393 -29.43 -9.80 14.89
CA GLU A 393 -29.65 -10.00 13.46
C GLU A 393 -31.13 -10.32 13.17
N ASP A 394 -31.59 -9.98 11.96
CA ASP A 394 -32.95 -10.34 11.53
C ASP A 394 -33.02 -11.85 11.25
N ALA A 395 -33.31 -12.61 12.32
CA ALA A 395 -33.41 -14.06 12.24
C ALA A 395 -34.42 -14.55 11.21
N TYR A 396 -35.53 -13.79 10.99
CA TYR A 396 -36.53 -14.16 9.99
C TYR A 396 -36.00 -14.03 8.57
N TYR A 397 -35.25 -12.98 8.28
CA TYR A 397 -34.62 -12.80 6.99
C TYR A 397 -33.60 -13.92 6.70
N TYR A 398 -32.74 -14.20 7.66
CA TYR A 398 -31.69 -15.21 7.47
C TYR A 398 -32.24 -16.64 7.41
N LEU A 399 -33.28 -16.98 8.18
CA LEU A 399 -33.98 -18.26 8.06
C LEU A 399 -34.70 -18.38 6.72
N TRP A 400 -35.27 -17.29 6.21
CA TRP A 400 -35.84 -17.26 4.87
C TRP A 400 -34.74 -17.44 3.79
N LEU A 401 -33.62 -16.80 3.95
CA LEU A 401 -32.47 -16.93 3.03
C LEU A 401 -31.93 -18.35 3.02
N GLU A 402 -31.73 -18.98 4.18
CA GLU A 402 -31.31 -20.39 4.31
C GLU A 402 -32.25 -21.32 3.56
N ARG A 403 -33.54 -21.14 3.68
CA ARG A 403 -34.55 -21.95 3.01
C ARG A 403 -34.47 -21.89 1.48
N THR A 404 -33.90 -20.83 0.92
CA THR A 404 -33.76 -20.64 -0.52
C THR A 404 -32.46 -21.21 -1.08
N GLN A 405 -31.55 -21.69 -0.23
CA GLN A 405 -30.28 -22.26 -0.67
C GLN A 405 -30.48 -23.69 -1.22
N PRO A 406 -29.71 -24.11 -2.25
CA PRO A 406 -29.69 -25.49 -2.70
C PRO A 406 -29.23 -26.43 -1.58
N ILE A 407 -29.86 -27.61 -1.47
CA ILE A 407 -29.60 -28.60 -0.41
C ILE A 407 -28.18 -29.19 -0.48
N ASP A 408 -27.61 -29.24 -1.67
CA ASP A 408 -26.31 -29.82 -1.99
C ASP A 408 -25.14 -28.83 -1.90
N VAL A 409 -25.39 -27.57 -1.48
CA VAL A 409 -24.35 -26.58 -1.32
C VAL A 409 -23.84 -26.55 0.12
N ASP A 410 -22.57 -26.85 0.29
CA ASP A 410 -21.90 -26.63 1.58
C ASP A 410 -21.60 -25.13 1.77
N LEU A 411 -22.30 -24.50 2.70
CA LEU A 411 -22.13 -23.07 3.04
C LEU A 411 -20.74 -22.75 3.62
N ARG A 412 -19.89 -23.74 3.88
CA ARG A 412 -18.53 -23.63 4.39
C ARG A 412 -17.46 -23.91 3.33
N GLY A 413 -17.85 -24.25 2.09
CA GLY A 413 -16.95 -24.64 1.02
C GLY A 413 -16.16 -23.46 0.42
N GLU A 414 -15.01 -23.76 -0.22
CA GLU A 414 -14.16 -22.75 -0.89
C GLU A 414 -14.86 -22.07 -2.07
N ASP A 415 -15.83 -22.72 -2.69
CA ASP A 415 -16.61 -22.21 -3.82
C ASP A 415 -17.53 -21.02 -3.46
N LEU A 416 -17.62 -20.69 -2.17
CA LEU A 416 -18.47 -19.62 -1.64
C LEU A 416 -17.79 -18.26 -1.55
N LYS A 417 -16.54 -18.13 -1.98
CA LYS A 417 -15.76 -16.86 -1.88
C LYS A 417 -16.41 -15.69 -2.63
N ASP A 418 -17.25 -15.99 -3.62
CA ASP A 418 -17.90 -14.99 -4.46
C ASP A 418 -19.36 -14.66 -4.05
N ASP A 419 -19.91 -15.32 -3.02
CA ASP A 419 -21.28 -15.06 -2.56
C ASP A 419 -21.31 -14.56 -1.11
N ASP A 420 -21.21 -13.24 -0.95
CA ASP A 420 -21.19 -12.55 0.35
C ASP A 420 -22.39 -12.91 1.24
N ASN A 421 -23.56 -13.17 0.65
CA ASN A 421 -24.77 -13.51 1.41
C ASN A 421 -24.67 -14.91 2.03
N ARG A 422 -24.07 -15.87 1.36
CA ARG A 422 -23.88 -17.23 1.87
C ARG A 422 -22.85 -17.26 2.99
N LEU A 423 -21.74 -16.56 2.80
CA LEU A 423 -20.70 -16.46 3.83
C LEU A 423 -21.23 -15.76 5.09
N ARG A 424 -22.05 -14.75 4.90
CA ARG A 424 -22.75 -14.04 6.00
C ARG A 424 -23.70 -15.00 6.74
N LEU A 425 -24.49 -15.75 6.01
CA LEU A 425 -25.41 -16.74 6.58
C LEU A 425 -24.64 -17.81 7.37
N ALA A 426 -23.55 -18.34 6.85
CA ALA A 426 -22.72 -19.32 7.55
C ALA A 426 -22.17 -18.78 8.88
N ARG A 427 -21.62 -17.57 8.89
CA ARG A 427 -21.12 -16.91 10.09
C ARG A 427 -22.22 -16.68 11.13
N LEU A 428 -23.40 -16.28 10.67
CA LEU A 428 -24.54 -16.05 11.54
C LEU A 428 -25.03 -17.34 12.20
N LEU A 429 -25.13 -18.44 11.44
CA LEU A 429 -25.55 -19.74 11.95
C LEU A 429 -24.53 -20.32 12.95
N GLU A 430 -23.24 -20.09 12.73
CA GLU A 430 -22.18 -20.47 13.66
C GLU A 430 -22.24 -19.65 14.98
N ARG A 431 -22.54 -18.37 14.91
CA ARG A 431 -22.68 -17.49 16.07
C ARG A 431 -23.95 -17.75 16.88
N GLY A 432 -25.01 -18.19 16.20
CA GLY A 432 -26.35 -18.36 16.77
C GLY A 432 -27.27 -17.16 16.49
N LEU A 433 -28.50 -17.46 16.12
CA LEU A 433 -29.50 -16.43 15.75
C LEU A 433 -30.01 -15.58 16.93
N ASP A 434 -29.77 -16.01 18.15
CA ASP A 434 -30.11 -15.35 19.42
C ASP A 434 -28.91 -14.60 20.05
N ALA A 435 -27.75 -14.63 19.38
CA ALA A 435 -26.58 -13.91 19.87
C ALA A 435 -26.70 -12.42 19.61
N THR A 436 -26.36 -11.62 20.63
CA THR A 436 -26.33 -10.17 20.55
C THR A 436 -25.26 -9.70 19.55
N VAL A 437 -25.61 -8.77 18.68
CA VAL A 437 -24.66 -8.11 17.75
C VAL A 437 -23.89 -7.01 18.46
N GLY A 438 -24.58 -6.29 19.35
CA GLY A 438 -24.04 -5.19 20.13
C GLY A 438 -25.16 -4.43 20.83
N TYR A 439 -24.86 -3.24 21.30
CA TYR A 439 -25.76 -2.43 22.10
C TYR A 439 -25.96 -1.05 21.49
N THR A 440 -27.22 -0.59 21.45
CA THR A 440 -27.61 0.74 20.98
C THR A 440 -28.11 1.57 22.16
N LEU A 441 -27.60 2.78 22.26
CA LEU A 441 -28.05 3.80 23.22
C LEU A 441 -28.68 4.95 22.45
N PRO A 442 -30.01 5.14 22.48
CA PRO A 442 -30.63 6.36 22.00
C PRO A 442 -30.03 7.56 22.73
N LEU A 443 -29.43 8.50 22.02
CA LEU A 443 -28.64 9.58 22.62
C LEU A 443 -28.77 10.87 21.82
N ALA A 444 -29.06 11.97 22.52
CA ALA A 444 -29.06 13.31 21.95
C ALA A 444 -28.29 14.29 22.85
N ALA A 445 -27.49 15.15 22.19
CA ALA A 445 -26.81 16.23 22.90
C ALA A 445 -27.78 17.38 23.26
N THR A 446 -27.49 18.04 24.36
CA THR A 446 -28.22 19.18 24.87
C THR A 446 -27.28 20.30 25.28
N GLN A 447 -27.81 21.47 25.68
CA GLN A 447 -26.96 22.57 26.16
C GLN A 447 -26.24 22.27 27.49
N GLY A 448 -26.75 21.31 28.27
CA GLY A 448 -26.24 21.00 29.61
C GLY A 448 -25.83 19.53 29.80
N GLY A 449 -25.65 18.73 28.75
CA GLY A 449 -25.27 17.33 28.85
C GLY A 449 -25.99 16.42 27.84
N TRP A 450 -26.37 15.22 28.26
CA TRP A 450 -26.92 14.18 27.39
C TRP A 450 -28.34 13.81 27.76
N LEU A 451 -29.15 13.52 26.78
CA LEU A 451 -30.48 12.98 26.91
C LEU A 451 -30.56 11.59 26.31
N SER A 452 -31.13 10.65 27.00
CA SER A 452 -31.38 9.30 26.53
C SER A 452 -32.79 8.85 26.84
N GLY A 453 -33.34 7.88 26.14
CA GLY A 453 -34.68 7.34 26.37
C GLY A 453 -34.87 5.99 25.66
N SER A 454 -35.93 5.28 26.08
CA SER A 454 -36.29 3.99 25.50
C SER A 454 -36.96 4.14 24.13
N TRP A 455 -36.69 3.26 23.20
CA TRP A 455 -37.43 3.14 21.94
C TRP A 455 -38.65 2.24 22.10
N PRO A 456 -39.80 2.58 21.51
CA PRO A 456 -40.98 1.75 21.50
C PRO A 456 -40.82 0.59 20.49
N LEU A 457 -40.17 -0.47 20.92
CA LEU A 457 -39.86 -1.62 20.08
C LEU A 457 -40.97 -2.67 20.17
N ARG A 458 -41.29 -3.33 19.03
CA ARG A 458 -42.10 -4.52 19.03
C ARG A 458 -41.36 -5.66 19.72
N ARG A 459 -41.97 -6.33 20.67
CA ARG A 459 -41.41 -7.49 21.41
C ARG A 459 -40.12 -7.13 22.19
N GLU A 460 -39.89 -5.87 22.49
CA GLU A 460 -38.74 -5.40 23.30
C GLU A 460 -37.35 -5.78 22.73
N GLN A 461 -37.28 -6.12 21.45
CA GLN A 461 -36.07 -6.50 20.77
C GLN A 461 -35.83 -5.63 19.53
N LEU A 462 -34.58 -5.26 19.30
CA LEU A 462 -34.14 -4.51 18.13
C LEU A 462 -33.46 -5.44 17.12
N TYR A 463 -34.11 -5.64 15.97
CA TYR A 463 -33.56 -6.37 14.85
C TYR A 463 -32.94 -5.40 13.85
N LEU A 464 -31.67 -5.66 13.47
CA LEU A 464 -30.92 -4.86 12.53
C LEU A 464 -31.37 -5.13 11.10
N VAL A 465 -31.25 -4.12 10.25
CA VAL A 465 -31.37 -4.31 8.80
C VAL A 465 -30.24 -5.25 8.34
N PRO A 466 -30.53 -6.31 7.57
CA PRO A 466 -29.52 -7.23 7.10
C PRO A 466 -28.41 -6.53 6.31
N GLY A 467 -27.15 -6.87 6.58
CA GLY A 467 -25.99 -6.28 5.91
C GLY A 467 -24.69 -6.46 6.70
N ASP A 468 -23.55 -6.09 6.09
CA ASP A 468 -22.19 -6.13 6.68
C ASP A 468 -21.70 -4.76 7.15
N SER A 469 -22.52 -3.73 6.97
CA SER A 469 -22.19 -2.39 7.43
C SER A 469 -22.11 -2.33 8.95
N PRO A 470 -21.39 -1.36 9.54
CA PRO A 470 -21.41 -1.11 10.96
C PRO A 470 -22.84 -1.05 11.53
N MET A 471 -23.03 -1.56 12.73
CA MET A 471 -24.34 -1.72 13.35
C MET A 471 -25.16 -0.42 13.35
N GLY A 472 -24.53 0.73 13.56
CA GLY A 472 -25.23 2.03 13.59
C GLY A 472 -25.88 2.42 12.27
N LEU A 473 -25.42 1.89 11.13
CA LEU A 473 -26.03 2.11 9.81
C LEU A 473 -27.18 1.14 9.51
N ARG A 474 -27.29 0.10 10.31
CA ARG A 474 -28.27 -0.97 10.16
C ARG A 474 -29.47 -0.81 11.11
N LEU A 475 -29.50 0.30 11.85
CA LEU A 475 -30.62 0.60 12.75
C LEU A 475 -31.91 0.87 11.95
N PRO A 476 -33.03 0.22 12.29
CA PRO A 476 -34.31 0.40 11.58
C PRO A 476 -35.01 1.71 12.00
N LEU A 477 -34.34 2.86 11.87
CA LEU A 477 -34.84 4.17 12.31
C LEU A 477 -36.14 4.58 11.63
N SER A 478 -36.39 4.12 10.42
CA SER A 478 -37.63 4.36 9.67
C SER A 478 -38.89 3.70 10.33
N ALA A 479 -38.65 2.67 11.15
CA ALA A 479 -39.72 1.98 11.88
C ALA A 479 -40.09 2.66 13.19
N LEU A 480 -39.32 3.66 13.65
CA LEU A 480 -39.59 4.39 14.88
C LEU A 480 -40.50 5.59 14.60
N PRO A 481 -41.42 5.92 15.52
CA PRO A 481 -42.28 7.08 15.41
C PRO A 481 -41.52 8.38 15.75
N ILE A 482 -40.48 8.66 14.94
CA ILE A 482 -39.67 9.86 15.08
C ILE A 482 -40.38 10.99 14.34
N ALA A 483 -40.69 12.08 15.01
CA ALA A 483 -41.17 13.29 14.34
C ALA A 483 -40.09 13.81 13.40
N ARG A 484 -40.47 14.26 12.19
CA ARG A 484 -39.55 14.84 11.22
C ARG A 484 -38.93 16.08 11.88
N ARG A 485 -37.65 16.00 12.23
CA ARG A 485 -36.87 17.13 12.71
C ARG A 485 -36.48 18.04 11.55
N GLU A 486 -36.55 19.34 11.80
CA GLU A 486 -35.73 20.26 11.01
C GLU A 486 -34.26 19.91 11.32
N GLU A 487 -33.50 19.63 10.30
CA GLU A 487 -32.03 19.41 10.47
C GLU A 487 -31.47 20.70 11.08
N PRO A 488 -30.69 20.61 12.16
CA PRO A 488 -30.04 21.79 12.71
C PRO A 488 -29.19 22.44 11.61
N GLN A 489 -29.43 23.73 11.38
CA GLN A 489 -28.64 24.43 10.36
C GLN A 489 -27.16 24.35 10.76
N PRO A 490 -26.28 23.97 9.81
CA PRO A 490 -24.86 23.92 10.09
C PRO A 490 -24.39 25.33 10.50
N THR A 491 -23.49 25.38 11.46
CA THR A 491 -22.85 26.64 11.88
C THR A 491 -22.18 27.28 10.67
N SER A 492 -22.40 28.56 10.46
CA SER A 492 -21.79 29.29 9.35
C SER A 492 -20.28 29.28 9.48
N LEU A 493 -19.57 28.87 8.42
CA LEU A 493 -18.11 28.91 8.37
C LEU A 493 -17.54 30.35 8.33
N PHE A 494 -18.39 31.37 8.13
CA PHE A 494 -18.02 32.78 8.20
C PHE A 494 -18.14 33.38 9.62
N GLU A 495 -18.78 32.69 10.53
CA GLU A 495 -18.90 33.15 11.92
C GLU A 495 -17.65 32.77 12.72
N GLU A 496 -17.12 33.74 13.45
CA GLU A 496 -16.02 33.51 14.37
C GLU A 496 -16.51 32.66 15.54
N GLN A 497 -15.88 31.50 15.74
CA GLN A 497 -16.23 30.58 16.80
C GLN A 497 -15.37 30.84 18.04
N ALA A 498 -15.97 30.70 19.22
CA ALA A 498 -15.23 30.77 20.48
C ALA A 498 -14.18 29.63 20.56
N PRO A 499 -13.03 29.88 21.24
CA PRO A 499 -12.05 28.83 21.48
C PRO A 499 -12.65 27.61 22.15
N LEU A 500 -12.17 26.41 21.76
CA LEU A 500 -12.61 25.17 22.37
C LEU A 500 -12.12 25.04 23.81
N ALA A 501 -13.00 24.62 24.70
CA ALA A 501 -12.67 24.37 26.11
C ALA A 501 -11.77 23.11 26.27
N ASP A 502 -11.26 22.91 27.49
CA ASP A 502 -10.59 21.68 27.91
C ASP A 502 -11.63 20.63 28.32
N LEU A 503 -12.21 19.98 27.31
CA LEU A 503 -13.30 19.05 27.52
C LEU A 503 -12.89 17.76 28.26
N HIS A 504 -11.64 17.32 28.13
CA HIS A 504 -11.14 16.16 28.90
C HIS A 504 -11.09 16.43 30.39
N GLY A 505 -10.58 17.61 30.79
CA GLY A 505 -10.58 18.03 32.18
C GLY A 505 -11.99 18.22 32.76
N GLU A 506 -12.90 18.78 31.98
CA GLU A 506 -14.31 18.96 32.36
C GLU A 506 -15.04 17.64 32.55
N VAL A 507 -14.88 16.68 31.62
CA VAL A 507 -15.47 15.33 31.71
C VAL A 507 -14.91 14.59 32.93
N ALA A 508 -13.61 14.60 33.17
CA ALA A 508 -13.00 13.96 34.32
C ALA A 508 -13.47 14.57 35.63
N SER A 509 -13.57 15.89 35.74
CA SER A 509 -14.05 16.60 36.93
C SER A 509 -15.51 16.31 37.24
N ARG A 510 -16.37 16.34 36.22
CA ARG A 510 -17.78 16.01 36.35
C ARG A 510 -17.97 14.57 36.82
N TYR A 511 -17.29 13.62 36.24
CA TYR A 511 -17.35 12.20 36.61
C TYR A 511 -16.87 11.97 38.04
N SER A 512 -15.78 12.62 38.45
CA SER A 512 -15.30 12.55 39.84
C SER A 512 -16.31 13.14 40.86
N ALA A 513 -16.99 14.22 40.50
CA ALA A 513 -18.04 14.80 41.33
C ALA A 513 -19.24 13.85 41.48
N MET A 514 -19.67 13.21 40.40
CA MET A 514 -20.75 12.21 40.42
C MET A 514 -20.42 11.01 41.30
N TYR A 515 -19.17 10.55 41.31
CA TYR A 515 -18.74 9.48 42.21
C TYR A 515 -18.64 9.91 43.67
N ALA A 516 -18.26 11.15 43.95
CA ALA A 516 -18.12 11.67 45.31
C ALA A 516 -19.48 11.85 46.03
N GLU A 517 -20.58 12.08 45.27
CA GLU A 517 -21.93 12.25 45.81
C GLU A 517 -22.68 10.94 46.11
N GLY A 518 -22.11 9.78 45.70
CA GLY A 518 -22.61 8.42 45.96
C GLY A 518 -23.72 7.97 45.01
N GLU A 519 -23.90 6.66 44.89
CA GLU A 519 -24.83 6.01 43.94
C GLU A 519 -26.30 6.44 44.03
N GLY A 520 -26.72 7.08 45.11
CA GLY A 520 -28.09 7.56 45.29
C GLY A 520 -28.43 8.89 44.60
N SER A 521 -27.39 9.65 44.14
CA SER A 521 -27.56 11.02 43.63
C SER A 521 -27.48 11.10 42.09
N LEU A 522 -27.11 10.02 41.41
CA LEU A 522 -26.92 9.98 39.94
C LEU A 522 -28.19 10.38 39.15
N HIS A 523 -29.36 10.16 39.75
CA HIS A 523 -30.63 10.53 39.12
C HIS A 523 -31.00 12.04 39.25
N HIS A 524 -30.35 12.76 40.14
CA HIS A 524 -30.71 14.15 40.41
C HIS A 524 -29.82 15.22 39.79
N VAL A 525 -28.56 14.92 39.51
CA VAL A 525 -27.63 15.91 38.96
C VAL A 525 -27.86 16.16 37.46
N ALA A 526 -28.35 15.15 36.75
CA ALA A 526 -28.71 15.29 35.33
C ALA A 526 -30.14 15.84 35.13
N ALA A 527 -30.97 15.84 36.18
CA ALA A 527 -32.35 16.29 36.17
C ALA A 527 -32.55 17.52 37.06
N GLY A 528 -31.81 18.60 36.78
CA GLY A 528 -32.23 19.92 37.30
C GLY A 528 -33.64 20.23 36.78
N GLN A 529 -34.53 20.67 37.64
CA GLN A 529 -35.93 20.97 37.33
C GLN A 529 -36.14 21.96 36.16
N ASP A 530 -35.10 22.74 35.76
CA ASP A 530 -35.09 23.64 34.59
C ASP A 530 -35.05 22.96 33.24
N TRP A 531 -34.78 21.67 33.18
CA TRP A 531 -34.62 20.90 31.94
C TRP A 531 -35.92 20.63 31.20
N GLN A 532 -36.99 20.44 31.95
CA GLN A 532 -38.33 20.16 31.38
C GLN A 532 -38.98 21.42 30.79
N GLU A 533 -38.66 22.60 31.31
CA GLU A 533 -39.26 23.86 30.83
C GLU A 533 -38.58 24.44 29.56
N GLN A 534 -37.32 24.05 29.26
CA GLN A 534 -36.58 24.62 28.13
C GLN A 534 -36.63 23.79 26.82
N ARG A 535 -37.48 22.77 26.75
CA ARG A 535 -37.55 21.86 25.60
C ARG A 535 -38.94 21.48 25.15
N PRO A 536 -39.68 22.40 24.53
CA PRO A 536 -40.97 22.05 23.89
C PRO A 536 -40.81 21.04 22.75
N GLU A 537 -39.66 21.05 22.06
CA GLU A 537 -39.42 20.29 20.81
C GLU A 537 -39.09 18.80 20.97
N LEU A 538 -38.59 18.38 22.15
CA LEU A 538 -38.32 16.97 22.46
C LEU A 538 -39.48 16.28 23.19
N ILE A 539 -40.40 17.05 23.74
CA ILE A 539 -41.52 16.56 24.57
C ILE A 539 -42.65 16.02 23.69
N ASP A 540 -42.77 16.46 22.44
CA ASP A 540 -43.96 16.19 21.61
C ASP A 540 -44.00 14.78 20.99
N CYS A 541 -42.89 14.01 20.92
CA CYS A 541 -42.92 12.64 20.43
C CYS A 541 -42.21 11.60 21.31
N GLY A 542 -41.45 11.99 22.30
CA GLY A 542 -40.82 11.08 23.28
C GLY A 542 -39.73 10.15 22.75
N VAL A 543 -39.39 10.20 21.42
CA VAL A 543 -38.47 9.28 20.80
C VAL A 543 -37.25 10.02 20.26
N ILE A 544 -36.06 9.64 20.76
CA ILE A 544 -34.77 10.17 20.29
C ILE A 544 -34.39 9.46 18.99
N GLY A 545 -34.21 10.23 17.91
CA GLY A 545 -33.94 9.71 16.59
C GLY A 545 -32.44 9.49 16.25
N THR A 546 -31.55 9.67 17.22
CA THR A 546 -30.11 9.45 17.09
C THR A 546 -29.63 8.44 18.12
N ALA A 547 -28.58 7.67 17.81
CA ALA A 547 -28.08 6.66 18.73
C ALA A 547 -26.56 6.48 18.63
N LEU A 548 -25.95 6.21 19.78
CA LEU A 548 -24.60 5.66 19.90
C LEU A 548 -24.70 4.14 19.85
N CYS A 549 -23.80 3.47 19.12
CA CYS A 549 -23.77 2.00 19.11
C CYS A 549 -22.41 1.48 19.55
N ILE A 550 -22.42 0.32 20.21
CA ILE A 550 -21.23 -0.36 20.72
C ILE A 550 -21.28 -1.78 20.22
N GLU A 551 -20.33 -2.15 19.36
CA GLU A 551 -20.32 -3.42 18.65
C GLU A 551 -19.00 -4.18 18.88
N PRO A 552 -19.03 -5.39 19.45
CA PRO A 552 -17.88 -6.30 19.43
C PRO A 552 -17.78 -6.95 18.04
N ARG A 553 -16.71 -6.69 17.33
CA ARG A 553 -16.46 -7.22 15.97
C ARG A 553 -15.01 -7.62 15.81
N ASP A 554 -14.74 -8.85 15.38
CA ASP A 554 -13.39 -9.39 15.15
C ASP A 554 -12.43 -9.18 16.35
N GLY A 555 -12.93 -9.46 17.56
CA GLY A 555 -12.16 -9.32 18.80
C GLY A 555 -11.85 -7.88 19.22
N LYS A 556 -12.47 -6.87 18.60
CA LYS A 556 -12.30 -5.43 18.85
C LYS A 556 -13.62 -4.79 19.26
N LEU A 557 -13.55 -3.64 19.95
CA LEU A 557 -14.70 -2.85 20.31
C LEU A 557 -14.85 -1.65 19.39
N PHE A 558 -15.97 -1.59 18.68
CA PHE A 558 -16.31 -0.46 17.83
C PHE A 558 -17.33 0.44 18.54
N VAL A 559 -17.05 1.73 18.51
CA VAL A 559 -17.95 2.77 19.02
C VAL A 559 -18.42 3.61 17.85
N PHE A 560 -19.67 3.43 17.47
CA PHE A 560 -20.31 4.16 16.38
C PHE A 560 -20.87 5.49 16.89
N MET A 561 -20.23 6.58 16.48
CA MET A 561 -20.59 7.95 16.87
C MET A 561 -21.91 8.39 16.21
N PRO A 562 -22.85 8.97 16.98
CA PRO A 562 -24.08 9.51 16.42
C PRO A 562 -23.84 10.81 15.64
N PRO A 563 -24.78 11.24 14.78
CA PRO A 563 -24.75 12.57 14.17
C PRO A 563 -24.95 13.65 15.24
N LEU A 564 -23.98 14.53 15.39
CA LEU A 564 -23.99 15.63 16.35
C LEU A 564 -23.85 16.96 15.61
N ALA A 565 -24.66 17.94 15.96
CA ALA A 565 -24.68 19.25 15.30
C ALA A 565 -23.54 20.17 15.74
N ARG A 566 -23.00 19.98 16.96
CA ARG A 566 -21.99 20.86 17.55
C ARG A 566 -20.69 20.10 17.82
N LEU A 567 -19.58 20.74 17.51
CA LEU A 567 -18.24 20.17 17.74
C LEU A 567 -17.98 19.93 19.23
N GLU A 568 -18.41 20.84 20.11
CA GLU A 568 -18.24 20.69 21.55
C GLU A 568 -18.87 19.39 22.06
N SER A 569 -20.11 19.10 21.63
CA SER A 569 -20.79 17.85 22.01
C SER A 569 -20.08 16.62 21.46
N TYR A 570 -19.55 16.70 20.24
CA TYR A 570 -18.77 15.61 19.65
C TYR A 570 -17.51 15.32 20.47
N LEU A 571 -16.75 16.35 20.81
CA LEU A 571 -15.52 16.22 21.59
C LEU A 571 -15.79 15.76 23.04
N GLU A 572 -16.91 16.19 23.64
CA GLU A 572 -17.32 15.73 24.97
C GLU A 572 -17.65 14.23 24.97
N LEU A 573 -18.40 13.76 23.96
CA LEU A 573 -18.68 12.32 23.81
C LEU A 573 -17.39 11.54 23.58
N LEU A 574 -16.52 12.03 22.71
CA LEU A 574 -15.24 11.43 22.42
C LEU A 574 -14.36 11.30 23.67
N ALA A 575 -14.25 12.36 24.48
CA ALA A 575 -13.54 12.34 25.75
C ALA A 575 -14.16 11.33 26.74
N SER A 576 -15.50 11.23 26.77
CA SER A 576 -16.19 10.24 27.59
C SER A 576 -15.89 8.80 27.18
N VAL A 577 -15.80 8.54 25.88
CA VAL A 577 -15.40 7.25 25.32
C VAL A 577 -13.95 6.92 25.69
N GLU A 578 -13.01 7.85 25.51
CA GLU A 578 -11.61 7.65 25.85
C GLU A 578 -11.39 7.37 27.34
N HIS A 579 -12.02 8.15 28.21
CA HIS A 579 -11.96 7.91 29.66
C HIS A 579 -12.56 6.55 30.06
N THR A 580 -13.60 6.09 29.36
CA THR A 580 -14.19 4.77 29.62
C THR A 580 -13.25 3.65 29.13
N ALA A 581 -12.63 3.84 27.98
CA ALA A 581 -11.62 2.92 27.43
C ALA A 581 -10.42 2.77 28.41
N ALA A 582 -9.95 3.89 28.95
CA ALA A 582 -8.88 3.92 29.95
C ALA A 582 -9.27 3.22 31.26
N GLU A 583 -10.48 3.50 31.79
CA GLU A 583 -11.01 2.88 33.01
C GLU A 583 -11.07 1.36 32.92
N LEU A 584 -11.53 0.86 31.76
CA LEU A 584 -11.68 -0.58 31.52
C LEU A 584 -10.43 -1.24 30.92
N ASN A 585 -9.39 -0.47 30.64
CA ASN A 585 -8.18 -0.94 29.94
C ASN A 585 -8.54 -1.66 28.64
N LEU A 586 -9.43 -1.07 27.85
CA LEU A 586 -10.02 -1.65 26.65
C LEU A 586 -9.91 -0.68 25.48
N PRO A 587 -8.97 -0.88 24.52
CA PRO A 587 -8.87 -0.05 23.34
C PRO A 587 -10.11 -0.14 22.43
N VAL A 588 -10.46 0.97 21.78
CA VAL A 588 -11.64 1.09 20.94
C VAL A 588 -11.32 1.59 19.54
N CYS A 589 -12.16 1.23 18.58
CA CYS A 589 -12.21 1.80 17.23
C CYS A 589 -13.36 2.83 17.18
N ILE A 590 -13.07 4.04 16.74
CA ILE A 590 -14.08 5.09 16.57
C ILE A 590 -14.59 5.07 15.13
N GLU A 591 -15.90 4.85 14.97
CA GLU A 591 -16.53 4.79 13.65
C GLU A 591 -17.84 5.59 13.63
N GLY A 592 -18.49 5.66 12.47
CA GLY A 592 -19.81 6.26 12.33
C GLY A 592 -19.79 7.69 11.78
N TYR A 593 -20.59 8.58 12.35
CA TYR A 593 -20.67 9.94 11.87
C TYR A 593 -19.42 10.76 12.23
N ALA A 594 -18.91 11.48 11.23
CA ALA A 594 -17.76 12.38 11.39
C ALA A 594 -18.06 13.54 12.36
N PRO A 595 -17.04 14.18 12.93
CA PRO A 595 -17.21 15.48 13.58
C PRO A 595 -17.92 16.47 12.65
N PRO A 596 -18.79 17.35 13.16
CA PRO A 596 -19.41 18.37 12.34
C PRO A 596 -18.36 19.27 11.69
N SER A 597 -18.69 19.83 10.51
CA SER A 597 -17.80 20.76 9.83
C SER A 597 -17.57 22.01 10.69
N ASP A 598 -16.32 22.25 11.05
CA ASP A 598 -15.92 23.34 11.94
C ASP A 598 -14.50 23.79 11.57
N ASN A 599 -14.27 25.12 11.53
CA ASN A 599 -12.99 25.69 11.17
C ASN A 599 -11.92 25.59 12.28
N ARG A 600 -12.27 25.12 13.48
CA ARG A 600 -11.34 24.87 14.62
C ARG A 600 -10.68 23.49 14.57
N ILE A 601 -11.09 22.62 13.64
CA ILE A 601 -10.47 21.32 13.41
C ILE A 601 -9.97 21.21 11.96
N GLU A 602 -9.02 20.33 11.78
CA GLU A 602 -8.49 19.94 10.48
C GLU A 602 -8.55 18.43 10.33
N LYS A 603 -8.40 17.96 9.10
CA LYS A 603 -8.36 16.54 8.80
C LYS A 603 -7.53 16.27 7.55
N PHE A 604 -7.01 15.05 7.46
CA PHE A 604 -6.74 14.40 6.19
C PHE A 604 -7.51 13.08 6.09
N MET A 605 -7.78 12.64 4.89
CA MET A 605 -8.59 11.43 4.65
C MET A 605 -7.99 10.57 3.56
N ILE A 606 -8.23 9.26 3.66
CA ILE A 606 -7.95 8.28 2.62
C ILE A 606 -9.28 7.66 2.21
N THR A 607 -9.56 7.70 0.92
CA THR A 607 -10.82 7.22 0.34
C THR A 607 -10.53 6.26 -0.83
N PRO A 608 -11.39 5.23 -1.02
CA PRO A 608 -11.29 4.37 -2.19
C PRO A 608 -11.99 5.04 -3.37
N ASP A 609 -11.36 4.98 -4.54
CA ASP A 609 -11.96 5.35 -5.80
C ASP A 609 -11.72 4.25 -6.85
N PRO A 610 -12.46 4.17 -7.96
CA PRO A 610 -12.24 3.14 -8.97
C PRO A 610 -10.77 3.06 -9.39
N GLY A 611 -10.17 1.89 -9.16
CA GLY A 611 -8.77 1.61 -9.50
C GLY A 611 -7.70 2.27 -8.66
N VAL A 612 -8.01 3.11 -7.68
CA VAL A 612 -7.02 3.85 -6.87
C VAL A 612 -7.43 4.01 -5.40
N ILE A 613 -6.46 4.38 -4.58
CA ILE A 613 -6.66 5.03 -3.29
C ILE A 613 -6.41 6.52 -3.49
N GLU A 614 -7.28 7.37 -2.98
CA GLU A 614 -7.17 8.81 -3.00
C GLU A 614 -6.83 9.32 -1.60
N VAL A 615 -5.81 10.17 -1.47
CA VAL A 615 -5.42 10.80 -0.21
C VAL A 615 -5.74 12.27 -0.27
N ASN A 616 -6.78 12.67 0.45
CA ASN A 616 -7.19 14.06 0.57
C ASN A 616 -6.35 14.73 1.67
N ILE A 617 -5.27 15.41 1.27
CA ILE A 617 -4.34 16.07 2.18
C ILE A 617 -4.88 17.42 2.64
N MET A 618 -4.45 17.84 3.83
CA MET A 618 -4.75 19.17 4.34
C MET A 618 -4.09 20.24 3.46
N PRO A 619 -4.76 21.41 3.25
CA PRO A 619 -4.17 22.50 2.50
C PRO A 619 -2.97 23.11 3.21
N ALA A 620 -1.84 23.24 2.50
CA ALA A 620 -0.65 23.92 2.94
C ALA A 620 -0.79 25.44 2.76
N ALA A 621 -0.26 26.21 3.70
CA ALA A 621 -0.30 27.68 3.67
C ALA A 621 0.99 28.30 3.07
N SER A 622 1.95 27.47 2.68
CA SER A 622 3.21 27.91 2.09
C SER A 622 3.76 26.85 1.14
N TRP A 623 4.62 27.27 0.21
CA TRP A 623 5.31 26.39 -0.71
C TRP A 623 6.21 25.35 0.00
N PRO A 624 7.07 25.72 0.97
CA PRO A 624 7.87 24.73 1.70
C PRO A 624 7.04 23.71 2.48
N GLU A 625 5.87 24.11 2.97
CA GLU A 625 4.93 23.20 3.63
C GLU A 625 4.33 22.21 2.63
N LEU A 626 3.91 22.69 1.46
CA LEU A 626 3.36 21.83 0.39
C LEU A 626 4.39 20.80 -0.07
N VAL A 627 5.63 21.23 -0.33
CA VAL A 627 6.74 20.34 -0.73
C VAL A 627 6.96 19.26 0.32
N ARG A 628 7.15 19.64 1.58
CA ARG A 628 7.36 18.70 2.68
C ARG A 628 6.20 17.71 2.83
N ASN A 629 4.96 18.19 2.77
CA ASN A 629 3.78 17.32 2.91
C ASN A 629 3.70 16.33 1.75
N THR A 630 4.01 16.78 0.53
CA THR A 630 4.01 15.93 -0.67
C THR A 630 5.10 14.87 -0.59
N GLU A 631 6.33 15.25 -0.32
CA GLU A 631 7.46 14.32 -0.20
C GLU A 631 7.22 13.27 0.91
N THR A 632 6.71 13.71 2.07
CA THR A 632 6.34 12.81 3.16
C THR A 632 5.26 11.83 2.72
N LEU A 633 4.20 12.31 2.08
CA LEU A 633 3.11 11.44 1.61
C LEU A 633 3.60 10.39 0.62
N TYR A 634 4.40 10.79 -0.36
CA TYR A 634 4.89 9.86 -1.39
C TYR A 634 5.85 8.82 -0.81
N GLU A 635 6.72 9.21 0.12
CA GLU A 635 7.62 8.26 0.78
C GLU A 635 6.84 7.28 1.67
N GLU A 636 5.87 7.76 2.46
CA GLU A 636 5.08 6.88 3.31
C GLU A 636 4.16 5.95 2.48
N ALA A 637 3.65 6.43 1.35
CA ALA A 637 2.91 5.59 0.40
C ALA A 637 3.82 4.51 -0.19
N ARG A 638 5.02 4.85 -0.63
CA ARG A 638 6.02 3.89 -1.12
C ARG A 638 6.33 2.82 -0.07
N LEU A 639 6.58 3.22 1.17
CA LEU A 639 6.83 2.30 2.28
C LEU A 639 5.61 1.45 2.66
N THR A 640 4.42 1.84 2.21
CA THR A 640 3.17 1.07 2.32
C THR A 640 2.93 0.17 1.09
N ARG A 641 3.88 0.09 0.15
CA ARG A 641 3.78 -0.63 -1.12
C ARG A 641 2.70 -0.04 -2.05
N LEU A 642 2.61 1.28 -2.06
CA LEU A 642 1.75 2.06 -2.94
C LEU A 642 2.61 2.92 -3.87
N GLY A 643 2.26 2.95 -5.15
CA GLY A 643 2.93 3.72 -6.20
C GLY A 643 2.00 4.73 -6.86
N THR A 644 2.60 5.66 -7.62
CA THR A 644 1.89 6.72 -8.35
C THR A 644 1.74 6.42 -9.83
N GLU A 645 2.18 5.26 -10.26
CA GLU A 645 2.23 4.85 -11.66
C GLU A 645 1.87 3.38 -11.83
N LYS A 646 1.47 3.04 -13.04
CA LYS A 646 1.25 1.67 -13.50
C LYS A 646 2.17 1.37 -14.68
N PHE A 647 2.30 0.09 -15.00
CA PHE A 647 3.00 -0.37 -16.18
C PHE A 647 1.99 -0.95 -17.17
N MET A 648 2.12 -0.57 -18.45
CA MET A 648 1.42 -1.23 -19.54
C MET A 648 2.06 -2.60 -19.82
N LEU A 649 1.38 -3.47 -20.57
CA LEU A 649 1.91 -4.79 -20.93
C LEU A 649 3.25 -4.71 -21.67
N GLU A 650 3.48 -3.65 -22.44
CA GLU A 650 4.75 -3.36 -23.11
C GLU A 650 5.81 -2.72 -22.19
N GLY A 651 5.59 -2.66 -20.88
CA GLY A 651 6.53 -2.10 -19.89
C GLY A 651 6.57 -0.57 -19.83
N ARG A 652 5.74 0.14 -20.61
CA ARG A 652 5.68 1.60 -20.59
C ARG A 652 4.93 2.11 -19.38
N HIS A 653 5.46 3.13 -18.72
CA HIS A 653 4.83 3.82 -17.61
C HIS A 653 3.55 4.54 -18.03
N THR A 654 2.55 4.51 -17.16
CA THR A 654 1.33 5.30 -17.23
C THR A 654 0.95 5.80 -15.84
N GLY A 655 0.10 6.81 -15.75
CA GLY A 655 -0.42 7.27 -14.46
C GLY A 655 -1.35 6.24 -13.81
N THR A 656 -1.73 6.49 -12.57
CA THR A 656 -2.61 5.62 -11.77
C THR A 656 -3.98 5.37 -12.41
N GLY A 657 -4.43 6.26 -13.30
CA GLY A 657 -5.79 6.29 -13.86
C GLY A 657 -6.79 7.08 -13.03
N GLY A 658 -6.46 7.46 -11.80
CA GLY A 658 -7.24 8.38 -10.96
C GLY A 658 -6.91 9.85 -11.23
N GLY A 659 -7.76 10.75 -10.73
CA GLY A 659 -7.51 12.20 -10.79
C GLY A 659 -6.49 12.62 -9.73
N ASN A 660 -5.50 13.43 -10.11
CA ASN A 660 -4.61 14.11 -9.17
C ASN A 660 -5.03 15.58 -9.13
N HIS A 661 -6.02 15.90 -8.32
CA HIS A 661 -6.55 17.26 -8.23
C HIS A 661 -5.67 18.14 -7.35
N VAL A 662 -5.46 19.38 -7.77
CA VAL A 662 -4.88 20.44 -6.95
C VAL A 662 -5.99 21.37 -6.52
N THR A 663 -6.12 21.61 -5.22
CA THR A 663 -7.15 22.47 -4.64
C THR A 663 -6.52 23.76 -4.15
N LEU A 664 -7.02 24.88 -4.62
CA LEU A 664 -6.62 26.23 -4.19
C LEU A 664 -7.75 26.87 -3.41
N GLY A 665 -7.42 27.57 -2.32
CA GLY A 665 -8.43 28.20 -1.48
C GLY A 665 -7.83 29.11 -0.39
N GLY A 666 -8.54 29.22 0.71
CA GLY A 666 -8.09 29.84 1.96
C GLY A 666 -8.41 28.96 3.15
N ARG A 667 -7.85 29.24 4.31
CA ARG A 667 -8.12 28.49 5.55
C ARG A 667 -9.58 28.53 5.96
N THR A 668 -10.24 29.63 5.69
CA THR A 668 -11.67 29.85 5.87
C THR A 668 -12.25 30.48 4.60
N PRO A 669 -13.55 30.45 4.39
CA PRO A 669 -14.17 31.16 3.29
C PRO A 669 -13.83 32.63 3.29
N ALA A 670 -13.75 33.28 4.45
CA ALA A 670 -13.43 34.71 4.59
C ALA A 670 -11.97 35.07 4.22
N GLU A 671 -11.06 34.09 4.26
CA GLU A 671 -9.66 34.26 3.88
C GLU A 671 -9.35 33.81 2.46
N SER A 672 -10.32 33.22 1.77
CA SER A 672 -10.15 32.72 0.42
C SER A 672 -9.94 33.87 -0.58
N PRO A 673 -8.86 33.89 -1.35
CA PRO A 673 -8.64 34.90 -2.38
C PRO A 673 -9.61 34.80 -3.58
N PHE A 674 -10.47 33.78 -3.60
CA PHE A 674 -11.44 33.50 -4.67
C PHE A 674 -12.88 33.85 -4.28
N LEU A 675 -13.16 34.25 -3.04
CA LEU A 675 -14.45 34.71 -2.53
C LEU A 675 -14.41 36.20 -2.11
#